data_ef9929bcf0e705f6d7b968f6f6ee98f1
#
_entry.id   ef9929bcf0e705f6d7b968f6f6ee98f1
#
_cell.length_a   1.000
_cell.length_b   1.000
_cell.length_c   1.000
_cell.angle_alpha   90.00
_cell.angle_beta   90.00
_cell.angle_gamma   90.00
#
_symmetry.space_group_name_H-M   'P 1'
#
loop_
_entity.id
_entity.type
_entity.pdbx_description
1 polymer ?
#
loop_
_entity_poly.entity_id
_entity_poly.type
_entity_poly.pdbx_seq_one_letter_code
_entity_poly.pdbx_strand_id
1 'polypeptide(L)'
;MPGIRRSEAVPAPRGGAPVEGCGQAVPGFAGTPPDGRPGRSVPCSRGSTPAGSDPPERGSSGPVPDGWGSEAVSGVGGTGSDGRGRPEGVAGAAVPGVWGTETVPGPRGVTPSDGRSRALPGFGGSAPAGDGQPERGSSGPVPDGWGSEAVPGPLGAAPVEGRGTVVPGPRGVPPGERCRRQVFGVGRSVPAAPAGAATHLALVAARAGRPLLVVLDAPEEMPPELSHRLGPWTEATTAWLRGTGARLVVAARPEYWERAGALHPPEALHIPARAAGAAPRLPPALALADLTPAEAETARARLGIPADSVRETDARHPLTLHLLAGIRAAGVTAGRPGRDEVFAAHLDLLCLRSAVRIAAGGPSVHGPGLRRLAARVAGRVHEAARRCLGPGQGRLDRASFEELFPWRTGWASAVLTEGLLVPAASGYRFAHEELSDWIQAGHLDVPTALGVLVHGPARPGPPVPRHRIGPVLEALRRLPPDRLREELTRLVGALNGFAEAPADGAGDGDGDGAGDGDRAWWAARLLHETLLSLPDAHPHLPVLHALAEHVARAGPGGFGGRFCNRLRLAEPERLDLLRRLLPADPAEAVPGDRYLDAVARRLARDPRRVQPLLCAWFTDGRRLRGRPGATVATAAQALLHTHRRLAPDGLTEALVTAAHPRADELLAVLAEEEPSALCRAVARWAHDERPSRRVAAAAYGLATAPHVRTSADRELLRRAALALLARPADVTLHGSALAVLLRDPQVRARHLPEALASFRDPEPGSRLPAEALVAALPVLPDQDAVFAALRDRADGEVLRALAALNTPGLARRAADLVREHLARSPGDAPHAAAFVDRRLEQGPAAGPALRRLVLDLLRTAPAVVRAELAAVLGAPGGEPSYALRGELAGVLLREERDPQVLDAFLGAVAAGAAARPEDRTRELLRRTGRQLLRAPGGPAVFERRTVELARAQPAFGTLVARWLAQAATEAAALLGPGARQTVETLGRAAADVT
;
A
#
# COMPACT_ATOMS: atom_id res chain seq x y z
N MET A 1 3.43 -11.38 46.85
CA MET A 1 3.82 -10.65 48.06
C MET A 1 5.16 -11.20 48.61
N PRO A 2 6.06 -10.37 49.16
CA PRO A 2 6.39 -8.97 48.96
C PRO A 2 7.82 -8.80 48.42
N GLY A 3 8.39 -7.68 48.10
CA GLY A 3 8.28 -6.27 48.39
C GLY A 3 9.41 -5.54 47.65
N ILE A 4 9.14 -4.42 47.12
CA ILE A 4 9.39 -3.04 47.54
C ILE A 4 10.84 -2.75 47.95
N ARG A 5 11.49 -1.82 47.22
CA ARG A 5 12.10 -0.54 47.65
C ARG A 5 12.69 0.14 46.44
N ARG A 6 12.27 1.21 46.11
CA ARG A 6 12.39 2.68 46.13
C ARG A 6 13.78 3.21 46.56
N SER A 7 14.10 4.24 45.84
CA SER A 7 14.73 5.55 46.11
C SER A 7 16.14 5.69 45.54
N GLU A 8 16.66 6.80 45.07
CA GLU A 8 16.32 8.22 45.26
C GLU A 8 17.09 9.06 44.26
N ALA A 9 16.65 10.27 44.03
CA ALA A 9 17.14 11.25 43.11
C ALA A 9 18.20 12.20 43.75
N VAL A 10 18.97 12.90 42.85
CA VAL A 10 19.47 14.28 42.99
C VAL A 10 20.85 14.43 43.68
N PRO A 11 21.66 15.47 43.43
CA PRO A 11 21.65 16.58 42.48
C PRO A 11 22.98 16.92 41.78
N ALA A 12 22.92 17.88 40.86
CA ALA A 12 24.07 18.57 40.29
C ALA A 12 24.74 19.56 41.28
N PRO A 13 25.97 19.98 41.04
CA PRO A 13 26.31 21.37 41.29
C PRO A 13 27.02 22.08 40.13
N ARG A 14 26.83 23.41 40.19
CA ARG A 14 27.32 24.50 39.34
C ARG A 14 28.79 24.82 39.53
N GLY A 15 29.42 25.35 38.48
CA GLY A 15 30.26 26.52 38.58
C GLY A 15 31.76 26.32 38.48
N GLY A 16 32.41 27.01 37.55
CA GLY A 16 33.83 27.33 37.58
C GLY A 16 34.47 27.45 36.20
N ALA A 17 34.64 28.64 35.71
CA ALA A 17 35.54 29.03 34.62
C ALA A 17 36.88 29.50 35.23
N PRO A 18 37.90 29.93 34.45
CA PRO A 18 38.65 29.31 33.38
C PRO A 18 40.16 29.30 33.69
N VAL A 19 40.97 28.52 33.00
CA VAL A 19 42.43 28.77 32.92
C VAL A 19 42.93 28.42 31.50
N GLU A 20 43.69 29.35 30.97
CA GLU A 20 44.44 29.32 29.72
C GLU A 20 45.53 28.26 29.61
N GLY A 21 45.89 27.91 28.40
CA GLY A 21 47.25 27.49 28.15
C GLY A 21 47.46 26.59 26.93
N CYS A 22 48.00 27.13 25.84
CA CYS A 22 48.95 26.61 24.86
C CYS A 22 48.61 25.29 24.14
N GLY A 23 48.26 25.22 22.88
CA GLY A 23 49.02 25.69 21.70
C GLY A 23 49.85 24.59 21.11
N GLN A 24 49.38 23.95 20.04
CA GLN A 24 50.23 23.62 18.84
C GLN A 24 49.34 23.14 17.70
N ALA A 25 49.32 23.99 16.67
CA ALA A 25 48.71 23.74 15.37
C ALA A 25 49.71 22.98 14.47
N VAL A 26 49.20 22.05 13.69
CA VAL A 26 49.91 21.47 12.55
C VAL A 26 49.14 21.87 11.29
N PRO A 27 49.79 22.38 10.22
CA PRO A 27 49.19 23.14 9.15
C PRO A 27 48.59 22.28 8.03
N GLY A 28 47.39 22.72 7.58
CA GLY A 28 46.79 22.25 6.36
C GLY A 28 47.39 22.93 5.14
N PHE A 29 47.44 22.17 4.05
CA PHE A 29 47.87 22.69 2.74
C PHE A 29 46.74 23.56 2.15
N ALA A 30 47.06 24.87 1.98
CA ALA A 30 46.36 25.80 1.11
C ALA A 30 47.19 26.05 -0.14
N GLY A 31 46.65 25.81 -1.30
CA GLY A 31 47.18 26.24 -2.56
C GLY A 31 46.59 27.58 -2.95
N THR A 32 47.45 28.53 -3.24
CA THR A 32 47.18 29.91 -3.68
C THR A 32 46.95 29.99 -5.20
N PRO A 33 46.09 30.95 -5.65
CA PRO A 33 45.99 31.29 -7.09
C PRO A 33 46.86 32.53 -7.44
N PRO A 34 47.17 32.79 -8.69
CA PRO A 34 47.93 33.99 -9.09
C PRO A 34 47.03 35.14 -9.55
N ASP A 35 47.58 36.29 -9.32
CA ASP A 35 47.25 37.69 -9.54
C ASP A 35 46.65 38.17 -10.87
N GLY A 36 45.92 39.32 -10.74
CA GLY A 36 45.59 40.17 -11.86
C GLY A 36 44.60 41.30 -11.48
N ARG A 37 45.11 42.47 -11.04
CA ARG A 37 44.42 43.75 -10.81
C ARG A 37 44.20 44.55 -12.12
N PRO A 38 43.58 45.80 -12.14
CA PRO A 38 42.89 46.58 -11.14
C PRO A 38 41.65 47.41 -11.65
N GLY A 39 40.90 48.04 -10.71
CA GLY A 39 40.47 49.39 -10.95
C GLY A 39 39.07 49.85 -10.58
N ARG A 40 39.00 50.72 -9.53
CA ARG A 40 38.19 51.91 -9.19
C ARG A 40 36.94 51.72 -8.33
N SER A 41 37.10 52.09 -7.08
CA SER A 41 36.70 53.28 -6.25
C SER A 41 35.23 53.66 -6.19
N VAL A 42 34.60 53.38 -5.06
CA VAL A 42 33.99 54.12 -3.92
C VAL A 42 33.42 55.56 -4.25
N PRO A 43 32.28 56.06 -3.62
CA PRO A 43 32.14 56.11 -2.18
C PRO A 43 30.70 55.98 -1.58
N CYS A 44 30.74 55.84 -0.27
CA CYS A 44 29.67 55.91 0.74
C CYS A 44 28.83 57.18 0.74
N SER A 45 27.62 57.11 1.25
CA SER A 45 27.14 58.13 2.24
C SER A 45 26.02 57.59 3.13
N ARG A 46 26.22 57.94 4.35
CA ARG A 46 25.40 57.79 5.58
C ARG A 46 24.14 58.69 5.59
N GLY A 47 23.24 58.34 6.52
CA GLY A 47 22.38 59.36 7.15
C GLY A 47 21.01 58.80 7.48
N SER A 48 20.79 58.32 8.67
CA SER A 48 20.23 58.99 9.87
C SER A 48 18.70 58.97 9.93
N THR A 49 18.19 58.27 10.97
CA THR A 49 16.91 58.51 11.64
C THR A 49 16.83 59.93 12.24
N PRO A 50 15.64 60.50 12.54
CA PRO A 50 14.98 60.24 13.81
C PRO A 50 13.43 60.28 13.85
N ALA A 51 12.89 59.54 14.79
CA ALA A 51 11.84 59.80 15.81
C ALA A 51 10.77 60.87 15.61
N GLY A 52 9.54 60.46 15.98
CA GLY A 52 8.72 61.36 16.78
C GLY A 52 7.24 61.37 16.45
N SER A 53 6.45 61.00 17.47
CA SER A 53 5.19 61.56 17.98
C SER A 53 3.85 61.06 17.47
N ASP A 54 3.15 60.49 18.44
CA ASP A 54 1.73 60.20 18.63
C ASP A 54 0.83 61.46 18.64
N PRO A 55 -0.47 61.27 18.98
CA PRO A 55 -1.69 61.05 18.21
C PRO A 55 -2.66 62.26 18.22
N PRO A 56 -3.93 62.23 17.86
CA PRO A 56 -5.04 61.68 18.65
C PRO A 56 -6.33 61.21 17.95
N GLU A 57 -7.01 60.35 18.69
CA GLU A 57 -8.46 60.34 19.06
C GLU A 57 -9.61 60.21 18.04
N ARG A 58 -10.40 59.14 18.38
CA ARG A 58 -11.88 59.03 18.50
C ARG A 58 -12.73 58.82 17.26
N GLY A 59 -13.45 57.74 17.37
CA GLY A 59 -14.85 57.69 17.17
C GLY A 59 -15.50 56.38 16.80
N SER A 60 -15.99 55.72 17.80
CA SER A 60 -17.26 55.06 18.01
C SER A 60 -17.65 53.81 17.17
N SER A 61 -17.84 52.76 17.93
CA SER A 61 -18.99 51.87 18.07
C SER A 61 -19.21 50.77 16.99
N GLY A 62 -18.97 49.59 17.42
CA GLY A 62 -19.40 48.25 17.21
C GLY A 62 -20.86 47.97 16.80
N PRO A 63 -21.34 46.74 16.86
CA PRO A 63 -20.79 45.47 17.30
C PRO A 63 -20.98 44.32 16.29
N VAL A 64 -20.31 43.20 16.56
CA VAL A 64 -20.54 41.89 15.99
C VAL A 64 -21.87 41.33 16.51
N PRO A 65 -22.57 40.52 15.77
CA PRO A 65 -23.11 39.31 16.41
C PRO A 65 -22.78 38.00 15.68
N ASP A 66 -22.44 37.04 16.50
CA ASP A 66 -22.58 35.62 16.31
C ASP A 66 -23.98 35.22 15.89
N GLY A 67 -24.12 34.10 15.19
CA GLY A 67 -25.40 33.49 15.02
C GLY A 67 -25.45 32.34 14.03
N TRP A 68 -25.11 31.18 14.47
CA TRP A 68 -25.59 29.93 13.89
C TRP A 68 -27.05 29.75 14.28
N GLY A 69 -27.92 29.63 13.27
CA GLY A 69 -29.33 29.30 13.47
C GLY A 69 -29.81 28.44 12.34
N SER A 70 -30.05 27.16 12.69
CA SER A 70 -30.90 26.25 11.97
C SER A 70 -32.34 26.78 11.96
N GLU A 71 -33.01 26.79 10.83
CA GLU A 71 -34.49 26.69 10.81
C GLU A 71 -34.96 26.06 9.49
N ALA A 72 -35.65 24.93 9.70
CA ALA A 72 -36.66 24.40 8.80
C ALA A 72 -37.96 25.10 9.10
N VAL A 73 -38.71 25.61 8.13
CA VAL A 73 -40.17 25.65 8.13
C VAL A 73 -40.72 25.82 6.71
N SER A 74 -41.72 25.03 6.49
CA SER A 74 -42.69 24.92 5.40
C SER A 74 -43.35 26.22 4.95
N GLY A 75 -43.72 26.23 3.65
CA GLY A 75 -45.02 26.91 3.36
C GLY A 75 -45.13 27.55 1.98
N VAL A 76 -45.75 26.81 1.08
CA VAL A 76 -46.82 27.23 0.13
C VAL A 76 -46.62 28.44 -0.82
N GLY A 77 -46.65 28.13 -2.07
CA GLY A 77 -47.47 28.91 -3.07
C GLY A 77 -46.74 29.62 -4.19
N GLY A 78 -46.92 29.12 -5.40
CA GLY A 78 -47.19 30.02 -6.53
C GLY A 78 -46.22 30.09 -7.70
N THR A 79 -46.53 29.30 -8.72
CA THR A 79 -46.48 29.59 -10.17
C THR A 79 -45.17 30.08 -10.86
N GLY A 80 -44.76 29.29 -11.83
CA GLY A 80 -44.18 29.83 -13.03
C GLY A 80 -42.93 29.18 -13.58
N SER A 81 -43.08 28.29 -14.52
CA SER A 81 -42.31 28.00 -15.75
C SER A 81 -40.79 27.82 -15.74
N ASP A 82 -40.47 26.69 -16.34
CA ASP A 82 -39.32 26.37 -17.20
C ASP A 82 -37.96 25.99 -16.59
N GLY A 83 -37.59 24.76 -16.90
CA GLY A 83 -36.22 24.40 -17.19
C GLY A 83 -35.56 23.31 -16.36
N ARG A 84 -35.69 22.08 -16.81
CA ARG A 84 -34.69 20.99 -16.71
C ARG A 84 -33.90 20.81 -15.41
N GLY A 85 -34.25 19.82 -14.65
CA GLY A 85 -33.43 19.31 -13.56
C GLY A 85 -33.97 17.97 -13.07
N ARG A 86 -33.15 16.96 -13.15
CA ARG A 86 -33.39 15.59 -12.67
C ARG A 86 -33.86 15.59 -11.21
N PRO A 87 -34.73 14.70 -10.82
CA PRO A 87 -34.91 14.32 -9.44
C PRO A 87 -33.91 13.21 -9.07
N GLU A 88 -33.11 13.46 -8.06
CA GLU A 88 -32.34 12.42 -7.36
C GLU A 88 -33.28 11.59 -6.50
N GLY A 89 -33.40 10.33 -6.87
CA GLY A 89 -34.03 9.32 -6.06
C GLY A 89 -33.11 8.92 -4.90
N VAL A 90 -33.60 9.00 -3.68
CA VAL A 90 -33.00 8.41 -2.49
C VAL A 90 -33.05 6.90 -2.65
N ALA A 91 -31.92 6.29 -2.97
CA ALA A 91 -31.74 4.84 -2.91
C ALA A 91 -31.23 4.46 -1.52
N GLY A 92 -31.97 3.57 -0.89
CA GLY A 92 -31.57 2.91 0.35
C GLY A 92 -30.25 2.19 0.16
N ALA A 93 -29.37 2.34 1.15
CA ALA A 93 -28.07 1.71 1.20
C ALA A 93 -28.20 0.18 1.28
N ALA A 94 -27.91 -0.47 0.17
CA ALA A 94 -27.54 -1.88 0.17
C ALA A 94 -26.03 -1.95 0.44
N VAL A 95 -25.65 -2.58 1.51
CA VAL A 95 -24.28 -2.92 1.87
C VAL A 95 -23.70 -3.80 0.75
N PRO A 96 -22.59 -3.44 0.11
CA PRO A 96 -21.95 -4.33 -0.86
C PRO A 96 -21.35 -5.52 -0.12
N GLY A 97 -21.70 -6.71 -0.57
CA GLY A 97 -21.26 -7.98 -0.03
C GLY A 97 -19.75 -8.10 0.13
N VAL A 98 -19.44 -8.76 1.19
CA VAL A 98 -18.14 -9.28 1.61
C VAL A 98 -17.44 -9.98 0.44
N TRP A 99 -16.18 -9.71 0.28
CA TRP A 99 -15.24 -10.40 -0.60
C TRP A 99 -15.25 -11.91 -0.34
N GLY A 100 -15.89 -12.66 -1.22
CA GLY A 100 -15.87 -14.11 -1.20
C GLY A 100 -14.46 -14.60 -1.50
N THR A 101 -13.92 -15.41 -0.60
CA THR A 101 -12.78 -16.27 -0.85
C THR A 101 -13.24 -17.40 -1.77
N GLU A 102 -12.86 -17.38 -3.03
CA GLU A 102 -12.99 -18.51 -3.92
C GLU A 102 -12.05 -19.63 -3.44
N THR A 103 -12.65 -20.68 -2.93
CA THR A 103 -12.00 -21.97 -2.73
C THR A 103 -11.91 -22.70 -4.07
N VAL A 104 -10.69 -22.93 -4.49
CA VAL A 104 -10.38 -23.82 -5.61
C VAL A 104 -10.78 -25.26 -5.25
N PRO A 105 -11.55 -25.99 -6.09
CA PRO A 105 -11.85 -27.39 -5.83
C PRO A 105 -10.64 -28.29 -6.14
N GLY A 106 -10.18 -29.03 -5.13
CA GLY A 106 -9.24 -30.13 -5.31
C GLY A 106 -9.92 -31.40 -5.81
N PRO A 107 -9.18 -32.29 -6.45
CA PRO A 107 -9.75 -33.50 -7.08
C PRO A 107 -10.11 -34.58 -6.06
N ARG A 108 -11.20 -35.27 -6.36
CA ARG A 108 -11.72 -36.46 -5.67
C ARG A 108 -10.76 -37.63 -5.81
N GLY A 109 -10.60 -38.40 -4.75
CA GLY A 109 -9.96 -39.70 -4.86
C GLY A 109 -9.94 -40.51 -3.56
N VAL A 110 -10.91 -41.41 -3.42
CA VAL A 110 -10.86 -42.77 -2.83
C VAL A 110 -10.44 -42.94 -1.37
N THR A 111 -11.40 -43.36 -0.56
CA THR A 111 -11.27 -44.17 0.66
C THR A 111 -10.96 -45.63 0.31
N PRO A 112 -10.37 -46.47 1.20
CA PRO A 112 -11.11 -47.06 2.29
C PRO A 112 -10.37 -47.40 3.63
N SER A 113 -11.16 -47.42 4.66
CA SER A 113 -11.31 -48.30 5.83
C SER A 113 -10.16 -48.79 6.71
N ASP A 114 -10.49 -48.65 8.01
CA ASP A 114 -10.20 -49.57 9.15
C ASP A 114 -8.85 -49.47 9.89
N GLY A 115 -8.87 -48.99 11.09
CA GLY A 115 -8.81 -49.90 12.22
C GLY A 115 -8.02 -49.45 13.43
N ARG A 116 -8.70 -49.07 14.52
CA ARG A 116 -8.34 -49.30 15.95
C ARG A 116 -7.33 -48.38 16.66
N SER A 117 -7.92 -47.54 17.43
CA SER A 117 -7.74 -47.30 18.88
C SER A 117 -6.42 -47.72 19.54
N ARG A 118 -5.79 -46.80 20.24
CA ARG A 118 -5.55 -46.89 21.70
C ARG A 118 -5.02 -45.59 22.34
N ALA A 119 -5.54 -45.40 23.53
CA ALA A 119 -5.47 -44.26 24.39
C ALA A 119 -4.13 -44.03 25.12
N LEU A 120 -3.92 -42.78 25.47
CA LEU A 120 -3.23 -42.12 26.61
C LEU A 120 -2.74 -43.05 27.76
N PRO A 121 -1.78 -42.63 28.64
CA PRO A 121 -1.81 -41.49 29.52
C PRO A 121 -0.46 -40.73 29.63
N GLY A 122 -0.38 -39.51 30.01
CA GLY A 122 -0.53 -38.65 31.14
C GLY A 122 0.39 -38.87 32.35
N PHE A 123 0.97 -37.75 32.84
CA PHE A 123 1.64 -37.43 34.13
C PHE A 123 2.94 -36.68 33.85
N GLY A 124 3.25 -35.54 34.35
CA GLY A 124 2.97 -34.89 35.65
C GLY A 124 4.22 -34.88 36.54
N GLY A 125 4.74 -33.68 36.89
CA GLY A 125 5.46 -33.58 38.16
C GLY A 125 6.90 -33.02 38.12
N SER A 126 7.04 -31.69 38.44
CA SER A 126 7.86 -31.12 39.54
C SER A 126 9.38 -31.19 39.52
N ALA A 127 9.99 -30.01 39.66
CA ALA A 127 11.35 -29.74 40.17
C ALA A 127 11.55 -30.20 41.62
N PRO A 128 12.74 -30.29 42.14
CA PRO A 128 13.39 -29.15 42.74
C PRO A 128 14.94 -29.08 42.65
N ALA A 129 15.46 -27.96 43.18
CA ALA A 129 16.81 -27.46 43.30
C ALA A 129 17.75 -28.29 44.16
N GLY A 130 19.08 -28.08 44.00
CA GLY A 130 20.10 -28.53 44.95
C GLY A 130 21.52 -28.19 44.53
N ASP A 131 22.14 -27.36 45.34
CA ASP A 131 23.52 -26.86 45.36
C ASP A 131 24.64 -27.90 45.32
N GLY A 132 25.85 -27.48 44.87
CA GLY A 132 27.08 -28.15 45.22
C GLY A 132 28.26 -27.93 44.28
N GLN A 133 29.15 -27.00 44.60
CA GLN A 133 30.59 -26.95 44.22
C GLN A 133 31.41 -27.70 45.26
N PRO A 134 32.74 -27.89 45.10
CA PRO A 134 33.61 -28.26 43.95
C PRO A 134 34.50 -29.50 44.27
N GLU A 135 35.19 -30.07 43.29
CA GLU A 135 36.57 -30.53 43.53
C GLU A 135 37.37 -30.89 42.27
N ARG A 136 38.67 -30.74 42.42
CA ARG A 136 39.76 -30.84 41.46
C ARG A 136 40.10 -32.29 41.08
N GLY A 137 40.60 -32.48 39.86
CA GLY A 137 41.46 -33.63 39.65
C GLY A 137 41.71 -34.04 38.19
N SER A 138 42.94 -33.79 37.76
CA SER A 138 43.85 -34.60 36.93
C SER A 138 43.55 -34.76 35.39
N SER A 139 44.38 -34.08 34.67
CA SER A 139 45.22 -34.47 33.50
C SER A 139 44.93 -35.78 32.75
N GLY A 140 44.69 -35.60 31.45
CA GLY A 140 44.84 -36.59 30.40
C GLY A 140 44.79 -35.96 29.02
N PRO A 141 45.50 -36.40 28.02
CA PRO A 141 45.99 -35.61 26.91
C PRO A 141 44.98 -35.36 25.79
N VAL A 142 45.07 -34.15 25.24
CA VAL A 142 44.37 -33.68 24.02
C VAL A 142 45.09 -34.23 22.81
N PRO A 143 44.40 -34.72 21.78
CA PRO A 143 44.99 -34.87 20.47
C PRO A 143 44.94 -33.55 19.70
N ASP A 144 46.08 -33.08 19.31
CA ASP A 144 46.30 -32.01 18.35
C ASP A 144 45.61 -32.29 17.01
N GLY A 145 45.03 -31.28 16.41
CA GLY A 145 44.75 -31.34 15.00
C GLY A 145 43.52 -30.60 14.51
N TRP A 146 43.47 -29.30 14.60
CA TRP A 146 42.81 -28.44 13.61
C TRP A 146 43.68 -27.20 13.42
N GLY A 147 44.57 -27.26 12.41
CA GLY A 147 45.35 -26.13 11.95
C GLY A 147 44.45 -25.03 11.45
N SER A 148 44.63 -23.87 12.01
CA SER A 148 44.13 -22.62 11.50
C SER A 148 44.81 -22.31 10.19
N GLU A 149 44.12 -22.59 9.04
CA GLU A 149 44.53 -22.01 7.77
C GLU A 149 44.14 -20.52 7.78
N ALA A 150 45.17 -19.73 7.94
CA ALA A 150 45.13 -18.29 7.68
C ALA A 150 44.74 -18.06 6.22
N VAL A 151 43.64 -17.33 5.98
CA VAL A 151 43.29 -16.77 4.67
C VAL A 151 44.41 -15.81 4.29
N PRO A 152 45.19 -16.02 3.18
CA PRO A 152 46.20 -15.08 2.76
C PRO A 152 45.52 -13.82 2.23
N GLY A 153 45.80 -12.71 2.89
CA GLY A 153 45.56 -11.39 2.30
C GLY A 153 46.42 -11.21 1.05
N PRO A 154 46.03 -10.32 0.12
CA PRO A 154 46.82 -10.07 -1.11
C PRO A 154 48.03 -9.20 -0.83
N LEU A 155 48.97 -9.69 -0.08
CA LEU A 155 50.23 -9.02 0.16
C LEU A 155 51.39 -9.99 -0.06
N GLY A 156 52.07 -9.84 -1.21
CA GLY A 156 53.40 -10.37 -1.40
C GLY A 156 53.47 -11.81 -1.92
N ALA A 157 53.35 -11.98 -3.21
CA ALA A 157 53.88 -13.20 -3.82
C ALA A 157 55.42 -13.16 -3.76
N ALA A 158 56.01 -13.79 -2.77
CA ALA A 158 57.37 -14.26 -2.86
C ALA A 158 57.36 -15.56 -3.70
N PRO A 159 58.31 -15.80 -4.55
CA PRO A 159 58.37 -17.05 -5.36
C PRO A 159 58.64 -18.24 -4.44
N VAL A 160 57.71 -19.12 -4.40
CA VAL A 160 57.90 -20.45 -3.78
C VAL A 160 58.60 -21.35 -4.82
N GLU A 161 59.83 -21.66 -4.59
CA GLU A 161 60.51 -22.82 -5.23
C GLU A 161 59.84 -24.11 -4.79
N GLY A 162 58.85 -24.56 -5.56
CA GLY A 162 58.30 -25.89 -5.42
C GLY A 162 59.00 -26.88 -6.33
N ARG A 163 59.77 -27.80 -5.74
CA ARG A 163 60.30 -28.97 -6.45
C ARG A 163 59.12 -29.84 -6.87
N GLY A 164 58.66 -29.66 -8.11
CA GLY A 164 57.77 -30.60 -8.79
C GLY A 164 58.56 -31.44 -9.78
N THR A 165 58.42 -32.75 -9.62
CA THR A 165 59.02 -33.76 -10.51
C THR A 165 58.57 -33.50 -11.96
N VAL A 166 59.59 -33.22 -12.79
CA VAL A 166 59.43 -33.03 -14.23
C VAL A 166 59.38 -34.40 -14.91
N VAL A 167 58.28 -34.69 -15.55
CA VAL A 167 58.19 -35.76 -16.55
C VAL A 167 58.70 -35.20 -17.86
N PRO A 168 59.67 -35.82 -18.54
CA PRO A 168 60.27 -35.28 -19.77
C PRO A 168 59.30 -35.35 -20.95
N GLY A 169 58.92 -34.23 -21.51
CA GLY A 169 58.23 -34.12 -22.80
C GLY A 169 59.23 -33.81 -23.94
N PRO A 170 58.82 -34.05 -25.19
CA PRO A 170 59.71 -34.02 -26.33
C PRO A 170 60.27 -32.62 -26.56
N ARG A 171 61.57 -32.56 -26.85
CA ARG A 171 62.40 -31.39 -27.12
C ARG A 171 61.86 -30.57 -28.31
N GLY A 172 61.71 -29.26 -28.13
CA GLY A 172 61.80 -28.33 -29.23
C GLY A 172 60.72 -27.24 -29.39
N VAL A 173 60.22 -26.58 -28.32
CA VAL A 173 59.50 -25.32 -28.45
C VAL A 173 59.70 -24.50 -27.16
N PRO A 174 60.07 -23.21 -27.22
CA PRO A 174 60.27 -22.38 -26.04
C PRO A 174 58.97 -22.17 -25.30
N PRO A 175 59.00 -22.07 -23.93
CA PRO A 175 57.80 -22.05 -23.06
C PRO A 175 56.87 -20.85 -23.27
N GLY A 176 57.30 -19.82 -23.97
CA GLY A 176 56.54 -18.56 -24.17
C GLY A 176 55.44 -18.61 -25.23
N GLU A 177 55.51 -19.53 -26.18
CA GLU A 177 54.54 -19.58 -27.29
C GLU A 177 53.39 -20.53 -27.07
N ARG A 178 53.49 -21.53 -26.18
CA ARG A 178 52.40 -22.48 -25.91
C ARG A 178 51.31 -21.92 -25.04
N CYS A 179 51.60 -20.98 -24.12
CA CYS A 179 50.58 -20.34 -23.34
C CYS A 179 49.70 -19.34 -24.14
N ARG A 180 50.26 -18.74 -25.21
CA ARG A 180 49.52 -17.82 -26.09
C ARG A 180 48.52 -18.53 -27.03
N ARG A 181 48.67 -19.82 -27.30
CA ARG A 181 47.76 -20.54 -28.23
C ARG A 181 46.56 -21.19 -27.55
N GLN A 182 46.57 -21.37 -26.25
CA GLN A 182 45.47 -22.05 -25.55
C GLN A 182 44.38 -21.12 -24.94
N VAL A 183 44.63 -19.81 -24.88
CA VAL A 183 43.69 -18.86 -24.26
C VAL A 183 42.81 -18.12 -25.28
N PHE A 184 43.34 -17.91 -26.53
CA PHE A 184 42.59 -17.17 -27.55
C PHE A 184 42.91 -17.62 -28.96
N GLY A 185 42.33 -18.71 -29.43
CA GLY A 185 42.29 -19.04 -30.83
C GLY A 185 41.11 -18.35 -31.51
N VAL A 186 41.29 -17.10 -31.96
CA VAL A 186 40.36 -16.46 -32.89
C VAL A 186 40.67 -16.93 -34.29
N GLY A 187 40.12 -18.05 -34.70
CA GLY A 187 40.22 -18.62 -36.03
C GLY A 187 38.85 -19.10 -36.50
N ARG A 188 38.49 -18.72 -37.69
CA ARG A 188 37.30 -19.04 -38.48
C ARG A 188 36.92 -20.56 -38.49
N SER A 189 36.35 -21.02 -37.49
CA SER A 189 35.50 -22.20 -37.36
C SER A 189 35.12 -22.22 -35.91
N VAL A 190 33.86 -22.48 -35.62
CA VAL A 190 33.43 -22.87 -34.28
C VAL A 190 34.40 -23.99 -33.89
N PRO A 191 35.33 -23.76 -32.95
CA PRO A 191 36.13 -24.86 -32.49
C PRO A 191 35.18 -25.78 -31.81
N ALA A 192 35.10 -27.03 -32.27
CA ALA A 192 34.75 -28.10 -31.38
C ALA A 192 35.40 -27.79 -30.03
N ALA A 193 34.63 -27.78 -28.96
CA ALA A 193 35.00 -27.41 -27.62
C ALA A 193 36.47 -27.65 -27.31
N PRO A 194 37.10 -26.95 -26.36
CA PRO A 194 38.38 -27.36 -25.81
C PRO A 194 38.17 -28.71 -25.10
N ALA A 195 37.90 -29.66 -25.88
CA ALA A 195 37.33 -30.93 -25.54
C ALA A 195 38.32 -31.86 -24.81
N GLY A 196 39.56 -31.44 -24.70
CA GLY A 196 40.49 -32.34 -24.07
C GLY A 196 40.58 -32.21 -22.57
N ALA A 197 41.14 -31.09 -22.06
CA ALA A 197 41.53 -31.01 -20.65
C ALA A 197 40.38 -30.73 -19.65
N ALA A 198 39.52 -29.76 -19.95
CA ALA A 198 38.43 -29.36 -19.06
C ALA A 198 37.36 -30.47 -18.95
N THR A 199 37.00 -31.10 -20.09
CA THR A 199 36.07 -32.21 -20.13
C THR A 199 36.65 -33.42 -19.42
N HIS A 200 37.94 -33.75 -19.63
CA HIS A 200 38.62 -34.85 -18.94
C HIS A 200 38.64 -34.60 -17.43
N LEU A 201 38.99 -33.39 -16.98
CA LEU A 201 38.99 -33.02 -15.55
C LEU A 201 37.58 -33.14 -14.94
N ALA A 202 36.56 -32.69 -15.64
CA ALA A 202 35.18 -32.76 -15.18
C ALA A 202 34.73 -34.25 -15.05
N LEU A 203 35.07 -35.10 -16.01
CA LEU A 203 34.74 -36.53 -15.98
C LEU A 203 35.49 -37.27 -14.87
N VAL A 204 36.76 -36.95 -14.63
CA VAL A 204 37.54 -37.53 -13.52
C VAL A 204 36.96 -37.09 -12.18
N ALA A 205 36.61 -35.82 -12.03
CA ALA A 205 35.97 -35.26 -10.82
C ALA A 205 34.60 -35.93 -10.58
N ALA A 206 33.77 -36.07 -11.60
CA ALA A 206 32.50 -36.77 -11.53
C ALA A 206 32.64 -38.22 -11.11
N ARG A 207 33.62 -38.97 -11.68
CA ARG A 207 33.93 -40.36 -11.29
C ARG A 207 34.39 -40.46 -9.82
N ALA A 208 35.06 -39.46 -9.32
CA ALA A 208 35.44 -39.36 -7.89
C ALA A 208 34.28 -38.94 -6.97
N GLY A 209 33.07 -38.77 -7.46
CA GLY A 209 31.93 -38.28 -6.68
C GLY A 209 32.00 -36.79 -6.29
N ARG A 210 32.90 -36.04 -6.90
CA ARG A 210 33.14 -34.61 -6.62
C ARG A 210 32.99 -33.82 -7.93
N PRO A 211 31.78 -33.38 -8.30
CA PRO A 211 31.56 -32.65 -9.53
C PRO A 211 32.41 -31.39 -9.60
N LEU A 212 32.97 -31.11 -10.77
CA LEU A 212 33.77 -29.90 -11.01
C LEU A 212 32.87 -28.68 -10.81
N LEU A 213 33.34 -27.71 -10.01
CA LEU A 213 32.74 -26.41 -9.87
C LEU A 213 33.59 -25.39 -10.61
N VAL A 214 33.00 -24.74 -11.61
CA VAL A 214 33.60 -23.63 -12.34
C VAL A 214 33.06 -22.32 -11.73
N VAL A 215 33.96 -21.40 -11.40
CA VAL A 215 33.58 -20.06 -10.95
C VAL A 215 33.97 -19.07 -12.04
N LEU A 216 32.98 -18.33 -12.55
CA LEU A 216 33.15 -17.25 -13.49
C LEU A 216 32.93 -15.95 -12.77
N ASP A 217 33.98 -15.21 -12.49
CA ASP A 217 33.96 -13.94 -11.78
C ASP A 217 34.04 -12.78 -12.77
N ALA A 218 33.14 -11.79 -12.59
CA ALA A 218 33.07 -10.57 -13.41
C ALA A 218 33.08 -10.81 -14.93
N PRO A 219 32.21 -11.67 -15.51
CA PRO A 219 32.18 -11.91 -16.95
C PRO A 219 31.81 -10.68 -17.79
N GLU A 220 31.18 -9.67 -17.19
CA GLU A 220 30.89 -8.38 -17.81
C GLU A 220 32.16 -7.64 -18.27
N GLU A 221 33.30 -7.97 -17.72
CA GLU A 221 34.58 -7.39 -18.07
C GLU A 221 35.26 -8.05 -19.30
N MET A 222 34.54 -9.00 -19.92
CA MET A 222 35.04 -9.59 -21.17
C MET A 222 35.25 -8.52 -22.26
N PRO A 223 36.16 -8.75 -23.19
CA PRO A 223 36.32 -7.85 -24.33
C PRO A 223 35.00 -7.61 -25.07
N PRO A 224 34.69 -6.37 -25.49
CA PRO A 224 33.46 -6.06 -26.21
C PRO A 224 33.24 -6.92 -27.45
N GLU A 225 34.33 -7.33 -28.10
CA GLU A 225 34.32 -8.19 -29.29
C GLU A 225 33.76 -9.60 -29.01
N LEU A 226 33.68 -10.00 -27.75
CA LEU A 226 33.11 -11.28 -27.34
C LEU A 226 31.62 -11.18 -26.93
N SER A 227 31.13 -9.98 -26.62
CA SER A 227 29.79 -9.77 -26.16
C SER A 227 28.72 -10.22 -27.15
N HIS A 228 28.96 -10.06 -28.46
CA HIS A 228 28.06 -10.55 -29.52
C HIS A 228 27.99 -12.07 -29.63
N ARG A 229 28.92 -12.80 -29.03
CA ARG A 229 28.98 -14.26 -29.02
C ARG A 229 28.44 -14.87 -27.72
N LEU A 230 27.89 -14.06 -26.84
CA LEU A 230 27.42 -14.50 -25.52
C LEU A 230 26.33 -15.58 -25.63
N GLY A 231 25.40 -15.46 -26.58
CA GLY A 231 24.34 -16.45 -26.79
C GLY A 231 24.91 -17.83 -27.16
N PRO A 232 25.63 -17.97 -28.29
CA PRO A 232 26.26 -19.26 -28.68
C PRO A 232 27.21 -19.81 -27.61
N TRP A 233 27.92 -18.92 -26.87
CA TRP A 233 28.77 -19.37 -25.75
C TRP A 233 27.96 -19.95 -24.60
N THR A 234 26.86 -19.34 -24.26
CA THR A 234 25.97 -19.78 -23.18
C THR A 234 25.35 -21.13 -23.53
N GLU A 235 24.89 -21.31 -24.78
CA GLU A 235 24.34 -22.59 -25.27
C GLU A 235 25.38 -23.72 -25.20
N ALA A 236 26.58 -23.48 -25.74
CA ALA A 236 27.67 -24.43 -25.70
C ALA A 236 28.13 -24.78 -24.29
N THR A 237 28.20 -23.76 -23.41
CA THR A 237 28.54 -23.96 -21.99
C THR A 237 27.48 -24.78 -21.27
N THR A 238 26.19 -24.49 -21.49
CA THR A 238 25.09 -25.23 -20.90
C THR A 238 25.09 -26.68 -21.35
N ALA A 239 25.32 -26.94 -22.65
CA ALA A 239 25.44 -28.31 -23.18
C ALA A 239 26.63 -29.07 -22.57
N TRP A 240 27.76 -28.42 -22.39
CA TRP A 240 28.95 -28.99 -21.74
C TRP A 240 28.71 -29.30 -20.25
N LEU A 241 28.09 -28.38 -19.51
CA LEU A 241 27.72 -28.62 -18.09
C LEU A 241 26.81 -29.82 -17.94
N ARG A 242 25.79 -29.95 -18.80
CA ARG A 242 24.86 -31.13 -18.81
C ARG A 242 25.60 -32.42 -19.15
N GLY A 243 26.50 -32.38 -20.16
CA GLY A 243 27.22 -33.59 -20.60
C GLY A 243 28.27 -34.06 -19.61
N THR A 244 28.83 -33.19 -18.78
CA THR A 244 29.91 -33.54 -17.83
C THR A 244 29.44 -33.63 -16.36
N GLY A 245 28.24 -33.12 -16.01
CA GLY A 245 27.78 -33.00 -14.65
C GLY A 245 28.51 -31.88 -13.85
N ALA A 246 29.30 -31.07 -14.52
CA ALA A 246 29.96 -29.91 -13.90
C ALA A 246 28.95 -28.83 -13.53
N ARG A 247 29.31 -27.99 -12.58
CA ARG A 247 28.47 -26.88 -12.11
C ARG A 247 29.16 -25.54 -12.39
N LEU A 248 28.37 -24.50 -12.68
CA LEU A 248 28.85 -23.14 -12.92
C LEU A 248 28.27 -22.19 -11.85
N VAL A 249 29.11 -21.38 -11.24
CA VAL A 249 28.74 -20.22 -10.44
C VAL A 249 29.20 -18.98 -11.18
N VAL A 250 28.30 -18.05 -11.42
CA VAL A 250 28.58 -16.76 -12.05
C VAL A 250 28.43 -15.68 -11.02
N ALA A 251 29.50 -14.93 -10.75
CA ALA A 251 29.49 -13.71 -9.97
C ALA A 251 29.54 -12.53 -10.93
N ALA A 252 28.48 -11.74 -10.97
CA ALA A 252 28.32 -10.67 -11.94
C ALA A 252 27.50 -9.51 -11.37
N ARG A 253 27.61 -8.35 -11.99
CA ARG A 253 26.72 -7.22 -11.70
C ARG A 253 25.28 -7.51 -12.13
N PRO A 254 24.28 -6.98 -11.39
CA PRO A 254 22.86 -7.19 -11.74
C PRO A 254 22.54 -6.75 -13.17
N GLU A 255 23.10 -5.63 -13.64
CA GLU A 255 22.88 -5.06 -14.95
C GLU A 255 23.40 -5.96 -16.11
N TYR A 256 24.45 -6.70 -15.85
CA TYR A 256 24.95 -7.72 -16.78
C TYR A 256 24.05 -8.96 -16.74
N TRP A 257 23.70 -9.43 -15.52
CA TRP A 257 22.91 -10.64 -15.35
C TRP A 257 21.48 -10.52 -15.90
N GLU A 258 20.90 -9.32 -15.90
CA GLU A 258 19.60 -9.07 -16.55
C GLU A 258 19.54 -9.58 -18.00
N ARG A 259 20.64 -9.42 -18.75
CA ARG A 259 20.73 -9.87 -20.14
C ARG A 259 21.34 -11.27 -20.26
N ALA A 260 22.46 -11.49 -19.59
CA ALA A 260 23.20 -12.74 -19.68
C ALA A 260 22.44 -13.92 -19.08
N GLY A 261 21.79 -13.72 -17.95
CA GLY A 261 20.98 -14.75 -17.28
C GLY A 261 19.77 -15.19 -18.12
N ALA A 262 19.20 -14.27 -18.90
CA ALA A 262 18.07 -14.56 -19.78
C ALA A 262 18.44 -15.49 -20.97
N LEU A 263 19.73 -15.60 -21.29
CA LEU A 263 20.22 -16.53 -22.32
C LEU A 263 20.33 -17.96 -21.83
N HIS A 264 20.29 -18.21 -20.53
CA HIS A 264 20.30 -19.56 -19.97
C HIS A 264 18.90 -20.17 -19.98
N PRO A 265 18.74 -21.45 -20.32
CA PRO A 265 17.48 -22.15 -20.18
C PRO A 265 17.03 -22.13 -18.70
N PRO A 266 15.74 -21.86 -18.42
CA PRO A 266 15.23 -21.74 -17.05
C PRO A 266 15.55 -22.95 -16.15
N GLU A 267 15.52 -24.14 -16.72
CA GLU A 267 15.83 -25.39 -16.04
C GLU A 267 17.33 -25.55 -15.68
N ALA A 268 18.20 -24.78 -16.29
CA ALA A 268 19.63 -24.77 -15.95
C ALA A 268 19.97 -23.81 -14.81
N LEU A 269 19.03 -22.92 -14.45
CA LEU A 269 19.23 -21.95 -13.41
C LEU A 269 18.81 -22.50 -12.04
N HIS A 270 19.62 -22.22 -11.02
CA HIS A 270 19.23 -22.48 -9.63
C HIS A 270 18.18 -21.49 -9.17
N ILE A 271 17.02 -21.97 -8.74
CA ILE A 271 15.96 -21.14 -8.16
C ILE A 271 16.06 -21.23 -6.64
N PRO A 272 16.45 -20.14 -5.94
CA PRO A 272 16.50 -20.13 -4.49
C PRO A 272 15.11 -20.39 -3.89
N ALA A 273 15.03 -21.15 -2.80
CA ALA A 273 13.76 -21.49 -2.15
C ALA A 273 12.94 -20.25 -1.72
N ARG A 274 13.60 -19.12 -1.45
CA ARG A 274 12.94 -17.84 -1.14
C ARG A 274 12.47 -17.05 -2.37
N ALA A 275 12.88 -17.44 -3.55
CA ALA A 275 12.52 -16.77 -4.81
C ALA A 275 11.25 -17.34 -5.47
N ALA A 276 10.64 -18.36 -4.90
CA ALA A 276 9.43 -19.01 -5.41
C ALA A 276 8.17 -18.11 -5.49
N GLY A 277 8.31 -16.80 -5.24
CA GLY A 277 7.27 -15.78 -5.42
C GLY A 277 7.80 -14.50 -6.06
N ALA A 278 9.01 -14.50 -6.63
CA ALA A 278 9.57 -13.33 -7.31
C ALA A 278 9.12 -13.31 -8.78
N ALA A 279 8.93 -12.09 -9.31
CA ALA A 279 8.45 -11.89 -10.67
C ALA A 279 9.35 -12.57 -11.71
N PRO A 280 8.76 -13.08 -12.76
CA PRO A 280 9.46 -13.71 -13.87
C PRO A 280 10.21 -12.73 -14.79
N ARG A 281 10.43 -11.48 -14.38
CA ARG A 281 11.06 -10.44 -15.23
C ARG A 281 12.58 -10.43 -15.20
N LEU A 282 13.19 -10.98 -14.16
CA LEU A 282 14.65 -11.08 -14.04
C LEU A 282 15.07 -12.53 -13.89
N PRO A 283 16.20 -12.95 -14.51
CA PRO A 283 16.72 -14.29 -14.33
C PRO A 283 17.00 -14.57 -12.86
N PRO A 284 16.71 -15.80 -12.37
CA PRO A 284 16.97 -16.17 -10.98
C PRO A 284 18.43 -15.94 -10.60
N ALA A 285 18.65 -15.31 -9.45
CA ALA A 285 19.97 -15.05 -8.91
C ALA A 285 19.94 -14.93 -7.39
N LEU A 286 21.08 -15.13 -6.75
CA LEU A 286 21.32 -14.77 -5.35
C LEU A 286 21.87 -13.34 -5.32
N ALA A 287 21.07 -12.38 -4.86
CA ALA A 287 21.56 -11.02 -4.67
C ALA A 287 22.46 -10.95 -3.42
N LEU A 288 23.70 -10.55 -3.61
CA LEU A 288 24.60 -10.21 -2.52
C LEU A 288 24.29 -8.78 -2.07
N ALA A 289 23.92 -8.64 -0.81
CA ALA A 289 23.61 -7.35 -0.18
C ALA A 289 24.66 -7.04 0.89
N ASP A 290 24.52 -5.89 1.51
CA ASP A 290 25.25 -5.59 2.74
C ASP A 290 25.08 -6.69 3.77
N LEU A 291 26.12 -6.90 4.61
CA LEU A 291 26.09 -7.86 5.69
C LEU A 291 24.92 -7.60 6.65
N THR A 292 24.35 -8.65 7.18
CA THR A 292 23.43 -8.53 8.30
C THR A 292 24.18 -7.96 9.54
N PRO A 293 23.48 -7.38 10.52
CA PRO A 293 24.17 -6.87 11.72
C PRO A 293 25.08 -7.89 12.41
N ALA A 294 24.66 -9.15 12.52
CA ALA A 294 25.44 -10.22 13.11
C ALA A 294 26.65 -10.62 12.27
N GLU A 295 26.50 -10.68 10.95
CA GLU A 295 27.62 -10.95 10.03
C GLU A 295 28.63 -9.81 10.04
N ALA A 296 28.15 -8.55 10.06
CA ALA A 296 29.02 -7.37 10.16
C ALA A 296 29.81 -7.34 11.47
N GLU A 297 29.20 -7.71 12.59
CA GLU A 297 29.87 -7.86 13.86
C GLU A 297 30.96 -8.95 13.80
N THR A 298 30.62 -10.10 13.26
CA THR A 298 31.55 -11.22 13.05
C THR A 298 32.71 -10.81 12.14
N ALA A 299 32.42 -10.11 11.04
CA ALA A 299 33.43 -9.62 10.11
C ALA A 299 34.36 -8.60 10.77
N ARG A 300 33.85 -7.64 11.54
CA ARG A 300 34.64 -6.67 12.29
C ARG A 300 35.55 -7.37 13.31
N ALA A 301 35.00 -8.32 14.06
CA ALA A 301 35.80 -9.08 15.04
C ALA A 301 36.96 -9.82 14.39
N ARG A 302 36.72 -10.50 13.27
CA ARG A 302 37.77 -11.18 12.47
C ARG A 302 38.79 -10.23 11.89
N LEU A 303 38.39 -9.03 11.48
CA LEU A 303 39.25 -8.00 10.90
C LEU A 303 39.92 -7.10 11.95
N GLY A 304 39.67 -7.32 13.24
CA GLY A 304 40.21 -6.49 14.32
C GLY A 304 39.72 -5.04 14.31
N ILE A 305 38.49 -4.79 13.82
CA ILE A 305 37.89 -3.46 13.72
C ILE A 305 36.99 -3.23 14.94
N PRO A 306 37.29 -2.26 15.85
CA PRO A 306 36.41 -1.90 16.95
C PRO A 306 35.05 -1.40 16.45
N ALA A 307 34.01 -1.58 17.27
CA ALA A 307 32.64 -1.23 16.90
C ALA A 307 32.48 0.24 16.49
N ASP A 308 33.21 1.14 17.13
CA ASP A 308 33.11 2.58 16.92
C ASP A 308 34.04 3.14 15.83
N SER A 309 34.67 2.28 15.05
CA SER A 309 35.71 2.68 14.05
C SER A 309 35.20 2.98 12.66
N VAL A 310 33.88 2.96 12.44
CA VAL A 310 33.25 3.24 11.13
C VAL A 310 31.86 3.84 11.36
N ARG A 311 31.36 4.66 10.43
CA ARG A 311 29.99 5.16 10.48
C ARG A 311 29.00 4.00 10.42
N GLU A 312 27.94 4.09 11.19
CA GLU A 312 26.92 3.04 11.30
C GLU A 312 26.30 2.68 9.93
N THR A 313 26.10 3.68 9.07
CA THR A 313 25.58 3.48 7.70
C THR A 313 26.47 2.56 6.87
N ASP A 314 27.78 2.60 7.08
CA ASP A 314 28.79 1.91 6.27
C ASP A 314 29.39 0.69 6.98
N ALA A 315 28.98 0.45 8.24
CA ALA A 315 29.47 -0.62 9.10
C ALA A 315 29.10 -2.04 8.62
N ARG A 316 28.23 -2.13 7.65
CA ARG A 316 27.74 -3.39 7.05
C ARG A 316 28.27 -3.63 5.63
N HIS A 317 28.98 -2.67 5.07
CA HIS A 317 29.49 -2.75 3.70
C HIS A 317 30.78 -3.57 3.64
N PRO A 318 30.83 -4.74 2.97
CA PRO A 318 31.96 -5.68 3.04
C PRO A 318 33.28 -5.07 2.63
N LEU A 319 33.30 -4.37 1.47
CA LEU A 319 34.52 -3.75 0.93
C LEU A 319 35.03 -2.65 1.85
N THR A 320 34.15 -1.80 2.38
CA THR A 320 34.55 -0.74 3.32
C THR A 320 35.23 -1.33 4.56
N LEU A 321 34.71 -2.43 5.14
CA LEU A 321 35.33 -3.10 6.27
C LEU A 321 36.71 -3.70 5.90
N HIS A 322 36.82 -4.34 4.74
CA HIS A 322 38.06 -4.93 4.26
C HIS A 322 39.16 -3.87 4.05
N LEU A 323 38.84 -2.77 3.38
CA LEU A 323 39.77 -1.69 3.12
C LEU A 323 40.17 -0.97 4.42
N LEU A 324 39.22 -0.74 5.32
CA LEU A 324 39.48 -0.15 6.64
C LEU A 324 40.45 -1.00 7.47
N ALA A 325 40.32 -2.33 7.43
CA ALA A 325 41.26 -3.22 8.09
C ALA A 325 42.70 -3.03 7.58
N GLY A 326 42.85 -2.92 6.25
CA GLY A 326 44.15 -2.65 5.62
C GLY A 326 44.76 -1.30 6.01
N ILE A 327 43.93 -0.25 6.10
CA ILE A 327 44.34 1.08 6.53
C ILE A 327 44.79 1.07 8.00
N ARG A 328 44.03 0.41 8.86
CA ARG A 328 44.36 0.27 10.28
C ARG A 328 45.64 -0.54 10.52
N ALA A 329 45.83 -1.62 9.78
CA ALA A 329 47.07 -2.40 9.81
C ALA A 329 48.31 -1.59 9.39
N ALA A 330 48.13 -0.55 8.58
CA ALA A 330 49.19 0.40 8.20
C ALA A 330 49.38 1.50 9.27
N GLY A 331 48.70 1.47 10.40
CA GLY A 331 48.84 2.45 11.49
C GLY A 331 48.09 3.77 11.25
N VAL A 332 47.27 3.87 10.20
CA VAL A 332 46.47 5.04 9.92
C VAL A 332 45.13 4.87 10.63
N THR A 333 44.97 5.57 11.74
CA THR A 333 43.73 5.54 12.53
C THR A 333 43.14 6.93 12.56
N ALA A 334 41.95 7.10 12.03
CA ALA A 334 41.21 8.35 12.10
C ALA A 334 39.75 8.06 12.42
N GLY A 335 39.25 8.54 13.55
CA GLY A 335 37.85 8.70 13.91
C GLY A 335 36.87 7.59 13.47
N ARG A 336 35.69 8.03 13.01
CA ARG A 336 34.65 7.17 12.41
C ARG A 336 34.50 7.49 10.91
N PRO A 337 35.41 7.01 10.04
CA PRO A 337 35.34 7.31 8.61
C PRO A 337 34.10 6.68 7.97
N GLY A 338 33.52 7.38 7.01
CA GLY A 338 32.55 6.81 6.09
C GLY A 338 33.22 6.10 4.92
N ARG A 339 32.41 5.50 4.04
CA ARG A 339 32.87 4.76 2.85
C ARG A 339 33.83 5.58 2.00
N ASP A 340 33.50 6.82 1.69
CA ASP A 340 34.30 7.67 0.80
C ASP A 340 35.63 8.05 1.43
N GLU A 341 35.65 8.30 2.74
CA GLU A 341 36.88 8.58 3.49
C GLU A 341 37.78 7.33 3.57
N VAL A 342 37.20 6.13 3.71
CA VAL A 342 37.92 4.86 3.64
C VAL A 342 38.51 4.64 2.25
N PHE A 343 37.74 4.91 1.18
CA PHE A 343 38.23 4.77 -0.21
C PHE A 343 39.38 5.72 -0.49
N ALA A 344 39.28 6.99 -0.10
CA ALA A 344 40.34 8.00 -0.24
C ALA A 344 41.61 7.59 0.51
N ALA A 345 41.47 7.21 1.80
CA ALA A 345 42.63 6.80 2.62
C ALA A 345 43.30 5.52 2.08
N HIS A 346 42.52 4.57 1.56
CA HIS A 346 43.04 3.36 0.95
C HIS A 346 43.82 3.67 -0.32
N LEU A 347 43.28 4.53 -1.19
CA LEU A 347 43.97 4.99 -2.41
C LEU A 347 45.28 5.67 -2.06
N ASP A 348 45.31 6.59 -1.10
CA ASP A 348 46.50 7.28 -0.64
C ASP A 348 47.53 6.29 -0.09
N LEU A 349 47.09 5.28 0.68
CA LEU A 349 47.97 4.24 1.18
C LEU A 349 48.61 3.42 0.06
N LEU A 350 47.84 3.03 -0.95
CA LEU A 350 48.38 2.30 -2.13
C LEU A 350 49.35 3.16 -2.96
N CYS A 351 49.03 4.45 -3.15
CA CYS A 351 49.92 5.39 -3.81
C CYS A 351 51.23 5.58 -3.03
N LEU A 352 51.16 5.65 -1.70
CA LEU A 352 52.36 5.74 -0.86
C LEU A 352 53.21 4.45 -0.93
N ARG A 353 52.60 3.29 -0.84
CA ARG A 353 53.27 1.98 -0.97
C ARG A 353 53.93 1.83 -2.34
N SER A 354 53.20 2.19 -3.40
CA SER A 354 53.77 2.22 -4.75
C SER A 354 54.98 3.18 -4.86
N ALA A 355 54.90 4.36 -4.25
CA ALA A 355 56.00 5.31 -4.22
C ALA A 355 57.24 4.76 -3.48
N VAL A 356 57.01 4.06 -2.33
CA VAL A 356 58.09 3.37 -1.59
C VAL A 356 58.78 2.33 -2.47
N ARG A 357 58.03 1.52 -3.23
CA ARG A 357 58.58 0.51 -4.13
C ARG A 357 59.37 1.16 -5.28
N ILE A 358 58.86 2.23 -5.87
CA ILE A 358 59.52 2.96 -6.93
C ILE A 358 60.83 3.55 -6.39
N ALA A 359 60.77 4.14 -5.20
CA ALA A 359 61.96 4.74 -4.55
C ALA A 359 63.05 3.70 -4.19
N ALA A 360 62.66 2.47 -3.82
CA ALA A 360 63.60 1.38 -3.53
C ALA A 360 64.38 0.90 -4.73
N GLY A 361 63.91 1.11 -5.96
CA GLY A 361 64.58 0.75 -7.21
C GLY A 361 65.47 1.88 -7.82
N GLY A 362 65.61 3.02 -7.12
CA GLY A 362 66.31 4.21 -7.61
C GLY A 362 67.13 4.91 -6.52
N PRO A 363 67.57 6.17 -6.78
CA PRO A 363 68.26 6.97 -5.79
C PRO A 363 67.41 7.10 -4.53
N SER A 364 68.05 7.06 -3.35
CA SER A 364 67.35 7.07 -2.09
C SER A 364 66.51 8.35 -1.90
N VAL A 365 65.21 8.19 -1.94
CA VAL A 365 64.20 9.26 -1.77
C VAL A 365 63.55 9.08 -0.41
N HIS A 366 63.69 10.06 0.49
CA HIS A 366 63.13 10.00 1.84
C HIS A 366 62.27 11.22 2.17
N GLY A 367 61.41 11.09 3.17
CA GLY A 367 60.64 12.18 3.74
C GLY A 367 59.77 12.96 2.72
N PRO A 368 60.00 14.28 2.53
CA PRO A 368 59.18 15.09 1.59
C PRO A 368 59.27 14.66 0.14
N GLY A 369 60.43 14.08 -0.26
CA GLY A 369 60.60 13.53 -1.59
C GLY A 369 59.69 12.36 -1.89
N LEU A 370 59.52 11.45 -0.93
CA LEU A 370 58.64 10.30 -1.02
C LEU A 370 57.18 10.73 -1.13
N ARG A 371 56.75 11.73 -0.34
CA ARG A 371 55.38 12.27 -0.41
C ARG A 371 55.10 12.89 -1.80
N ARG A 372 56.07 13.64 -2.35
CA ARG A 372 55.96 14.18 -3.75
C ARG A 372 55.87 13.05 -4.77
N LEU A 373 56.57 11.95 -4.56
CA LEU A 373 56.48 10.80 -5.46
C LEU A 373 55.10 10.13 -5.35
N ALA A 374 54.60 9.95 -4.12
CA ALA A 374 53.24 9.42 -3.91
C ALA A 374 52.15 10.29 -4.56
N ALA A 375 52.27 11.62 -4.45
CA ALA A 375 51.35 12.54 -5.12
C ALA A 375 51.45 12.43 -6.67
N ARG A 376 52.64 12.17 -7.24
CA ARG A 376 52.75 11.89 -8.67
C ARG A 376 52.14 10.55 -9.07
N VAL A 377 52.24 9.52 -8.21
CA VAL A 377 51.56 8.25 -8.43
C VAL A 377 50.07 8.48 -8.44
N ALA A 378 49.50 9.17 -7.41
CA ALA A 378 48.10 9.50 -7.34
C ALA A 378 47.61 10.26 -8.61
N GLY A 379 48.32 11.28 -9.04
CA GLY A 379 47.98 12.00 -10.28
C GLY A 379 47.91 11.09 -11.53
N ARG A 380 48.82 10.09 -11.65
CA ARG A 380 48.76 9.11 -12.74
C ARG A 380 47.63 8.10 -12.59
N VAL A 381 47.29 7.75 -11.36
CA VAL A 381 46.11 6.89 -11.06
C VAL A 381 44.83 7.60 -11.45
N HIS A 382 44.70 8.88 -11.13
CA HIS A 382 43.55 9.69 -11.54
C HIS A 382 43.46 9.85 -13.05
N GLU A 383 44.63 10.03 -13.74
CA GLU A 383 44.66 10.06 -15.20
C GLU A 383 44.31 8.69 -15.81
N ALA A 384 44.71 7.59 -15.20
CA ALA A 384 44.32 6.25 -15.61
C ALA A 384 42.79 6.08 -15.47
N ALA A 385 42.20 6.54 -14.35
CA ALA A 385 40.77 6.52 -14.15
C ALA A 385 40.00 7.35 -15.19
N ARG A 386 40.50 8.53 -15.51
CA ARG A 386 39.95 9.38 -16.57
C ARG A 386 40.00 8.70 -17.95
N ARG A 387 41.11 8.03 -18.30
CA ARG A 387 41.22 7.28 -19.56
C ARG A 387 40.29 6.04 -19.58
N CYS A 388 40.04 5.42 -18.44
CA CYS A 388 39.07 4.30 -18.33
C CYS A 388 37.63 4.73 -18.61
N LEU A 389 37.28 6.02 -18.53
CA LEU A 389 35.98 6.55 -18.96
C LEU A 389 35.81 6.61 -20.49
N GLY A 390 36.90 6.46 -21.24
CA GLY A 390 36.94 6.48 -22.70
C GLY A 390 36.42 5.16 -23.33
N PRO A 391 36.68 4.98 -24.63
CA PRO A 391 36.14 3.87 -25.43
C PRO A 391 36.57 2.47 -24.95
N GLY A 392 37.61 2.38 -24.10
CA GLY A 392 38.07 1.12 -23.48
C GLY A 392 37.11 0.51 -22.46
N GLN A 393 36.01 1.17 -22.18
CA GLN A 393 34.88 0.66 -21.36
C GLN A 393 35.31 0.11 -19.99
N GLY A 394 36.11 0.88 -19.25
CA GLY A 394 36.57 0.53 -17.90
C GLY A 394 37.95 -0.06 -17.84
N ARG A 395 38.59 -0.28 -19.00
CA ARG A 395 39.94 -0.81 -19.09
C ARG A 395 40.92 0.24 -19.65
N LEU A 396 42.12 0.20 -19.14
CA LEU A 396 43.25 0.91 -19.70
C LEU A 396 43.96 -0.01 -20.69
N ASP A 397 44.08 0.38 -21.94
CA ASP A 397 44.82 -0.38 -22.90
C ASP A 397 46.33 -0.43 -22.53
N ARG A 398 47.05 -1.39 -23.11
CA ARG A 398 48.43 -1.63 -22.75
C ARG A 398 49.35 -0.43 -23.04
N ALA A 399 49.12 0.27 -24.14
CA ALA A 399 49.97 1.43 -24.52
C ALA A 399 49.72 2.58 -23.54
N SER A 400 48.46 2.91 -23.22
CA SER A 400 48.10 3.91 -22.22
C SER A 400 48.62 3.57 -20.82
N PHE A 401 48.59 2.28 -20.43
CA PHE A 401 49.17 1.83 -19.16
C PHE A 401 50.70 2.03 -19.13
N GLU A 402 51.44 1.61 -20.17
CA GLU A 402 52.90 1.73 -20.26
C GLU A 402 53.33 3.19 -20.32
N GLU A 403 52.55 4.08 -20.95
CA GLU A 403 52.77 5.52 -20.94
C GLU A 403 52.64 6.10 -19.50
N LEU A 404 51.59 5.75 -18.79
CA LEU A 404 51.37 6.24 -17.43
C LEU A 404 52.31 5.59 -16.42
N PHE A 405 52.59 4.31 -16.55
CA PHE A 405 53.36 3.52 -15.61
C PHE A 405 54.49 2.76 -16.33
N PRO A 406 55.64 3.45 -16.66
CA PRO A 406 56.72 2.83 -17.44
C PRO A 406 57.37 1.69 -16.66
N TRP A 407 57.59 0.54 -17.31
CA TRP A 407 58.28 -0.63 -16.76
C TRP A 407 59.72 -0.33 -16.36
N ARG A 408 60.47 0.43 -17.19
CA ARG A 408 61.89 0.70 -16.98
C ARG A 408 62.17 1.47 -15.68
N THR A 409 61.20 2.21 -15.16
CA THR A 409 61.36 3.00 -13.94
C THR A 409 60.67 2.36 -12.74
N GLY A 410 60.22 1.10 -12.86
CA GLY A 410 59.60 0.34 -11.79
C GLY A 410 58.16 0.76 -11.46
N TRP A 411 57.59 1.73 -12.20
CA TRP A 411 56.20 2.20 -11.88
C TRP A 411 55.14 1.14 -12.15
N ALA A 412 55.24 0.46 -13.31
CA ALA A 412 54.32 -0.62 -13.65
C ALA A 412 54.33 -1.75 -12.59
N SER A 413 55.58 -2.22 -12.28
CA SER A 413 55.76 -3.23 -11.27
C SER A 413 55.17 -2.82 -9.90
N ALA A 414 55.38 -1.58 -9.47
CA ALA A 414 54.93 -1.07 -8.20
C ALA A 414 53.39 -1.06 -8.09
N VAL A 415 52.68 -0.48 -9.07
CA VAL A 415 51.21 -0.37 -9.06
C VAL A 415 50.52 -1.73 -9.19
N LEU A 416 51.11 -2.67 -9.92
CA LEU A 416 50.62 -4.02 -10.07
C LEU A 416 50.85 -4.87 -8.76
N THR A 417 52.01 -4.72 -8.15
CA THR A 417 52.35 -5.46 -6.93
C THR A 417 51.54 -4.98 -5.73
N GLU A 418 51.29 -3.68 -5.64
CA GLU A 418 50.42 -3.14 -4.59
C GLU A 418 48.92 -3.38 -4.85
N GLY A 419 48.55 -4.04 -5.95
CA GLY A 419 47.18 -4.37 -6.26
C GLY A 419 46.31 -3.16 -6.57
N LEU A 420 46.87 -2.05 -7.03
CA LEU A 420 46.14 -0.88 -7.45
C LEU A 420 45.46 -1.10 -8.80
N LEU A 421 46.24 -1.66 -9.71
CA LEU A 421 45.80 -2.13 -11.04
C LEU A 421 46.12 -3.62 -11.19
N VAL A 422 45.29 -4.33 -11.93
CA VAL A 422 45.46 -5.75 -12.25
C VAL A 422 45.36 -5.98 -13.75
N PRO A 423 46.07 -7.00 -14.32
CA PRO A 423 45.90 -7.36 -15.71
C PRO A 423 44.45 -7.80 -16.00
N ALA A 424 43.89 -7.31 -17.11
CA ALA A 424 42.55 -7.66 -17.56
C ALA A 424 42.53 -7.83 -19.08
N ALA A 425 42.39 -9.04 -19.55
CA ALA A 425 42.42 -9.39 -20.96
C ALA A 425 43.70 -8.80 -21.67
N SER A 426 43.54 -7.87 -22.64
CA SER A 426 44.63 -7.22 -23.37
C SER A 426 45.14 -5.94 -22.71
N GLY A 427 44.63 -5.56 -21.53
CA GLY A 427 44.98 -4.30 -20.86
C GLY A 427 45.01 -4.47 -19.32
N TYR A 428 44.65 -3.41 -18.61
CA TYR A 428 44.69 -3.31 -17.16
C TYR A 428 43.42 -2.67 -16.63
N ARG A 429 43.00 -3.01 -15.41
CA ARG A 429 41.88 -2.41 -14.71
C ARG A 429 42.22 -2.17 -13.23
N PHE A 430 41.43 -1.40 -12.56
CA PHE A 430 41.51 -1.29 -11.10
C PHE A 430 41.13 -2.62 -10.43
N ALA A 431 41.80 -2.95 -9.32
CA ALA A 431 41.59 -4.24 -8.63
C ALA A 431 40.19 -4.35 -8.00
N HIS A 432 39.68 -3.23 -7.49
CA HIS A 432 38.35 -3.16 -6.89
C HIS A 432 37.42 -2.31 -7.76
N GLU A 433 36.36 -2.90 -8.24
CA GLU A 433 35.46 -2.24 -9.19
C GLU A 433 34.71 -1.03 -8.56
N GLU A 434 34.20 -1.16 -7.32
CA GLU A 434 33.58 -0.02 -6.64
C GLU A 434 34.55 1.14 -6.38
N LEU A 435 35.83 0.84 -6.05
CA LEU A 435 36.85 1.85 -5.91
C LEU A 435 37.16 2.51 -7.27
N SER A 436 37.16 1.71 -8.33
CA SER A 436 37.30 2.18 -9.73
C SER A 436 36.16 3.14 -10.09
N ASP A 437 34.91 2.76 -9.83
CA ASP A 437 33.72 3.60 -10.07
C ASP A 437 33.81 4.90 -9.28
N TRP A 438 34.21 4.81 -8.02
CA TRP A 438 34.41 5.96 -7.14
C TRP A 438 35.48 6.93 -7.63
N ILE A 439 36.65 6.43 -8.13
CA ILE A 439 37.68 7.29 -8.67
C ILE A 439 37.22 7.92 -10.00
N GLN A 440 36.66 7.11 -10.91
CA GLN A 440 36.20 7.55 -12.22
C GLN A 440 35.10 8.62 -12.13
N ALA A 441 34.19 8.50 -11.15
CA ALA A 441 33.15 9.48 -10.89
C ALA A 441 33.67 10.89 -10.62
N GLY A 442 34.88 11.02 -10.05
CA GLY A 442 35.55 12.31 -9.86
C GLY A 442 35.97 13.00 -11.13
N HIS A 443 36.01 12.30 -12.28
CA HIS A 443 36.40 12.79 -13.59
C HIS A 443 35.26 12.81 -14.61
N LEU A 444 34.07 12.38 -14.22
CA LEU A 444 32.89 12.29 -15.09
C LEU A 444 32.14 13.62 -15.11
N ASP A 445 31.95 14.19 -16.28
CA ASP A 445 31.02 15.30 -16.50
C ASP A 445 29.60 14.73 -16.63
N VAL A 446 28.79 14.91 -15.58
CA VAL A 446 27.47 14.32 -15.48
C VAL A 446 26.50 14.77 -16.58
N PRO A 447 26.39 16.10 -16.92
CA PRO A 447 25.54 16.55 -18.02
C PRO A 447 25.90 15.91 -19.35
N THR A 448 27.19 15.84 -19.67
CA THR A 448 27.67 15.20 -20.91
C THR A 448 27.38 13.68 -20.90
N ALA A 449 27.61 13.01 -19.78
CA ALA A 449 27.34 11.58 -19.67
C ALA A 449 25.84 11.27 -19.85
N LEU A 450 24.95 12.02 -19.16
CA LEU A 450 23.51 11.88 -19.31
C LEU A 450 23.02 12.28 -20.71
N GLY A 451 23.67 13.27 -21.33
CA GLY A 451 23.47 13.63 -22.74
C GLY A 451 23.73 12.45 -23.69
N VAL A 452 24.74 11.64 -23.42
CA VAL A 452 25.08 10.45 -24.23
C VAL A 452 24.16 9.28 -23.93
N LEU A 453 23.85 9.04 -22.64
CA LEU A 453 23.14 7.85 -22.19
C LEU A 453 21.63 7.97 -22.33
N VAL A 454 21.08 9.19 -22.17
CA VAL A 454 19.63 9.40 -22.02
C VAL A 454 19.08 10.47 -22.98
N HIS A 455 19.66 11.69 -22.97
CA HIS A 455 18.99 12.86 -23.56
C HIS A 455 19.38 13.17 -25.01
N GLY A 456 20.53 12.69 -25.46
CA GLY A 456 21.04 13.02 -26.80
C GLY A 456 20.53 12.05 -27.89
N PRO A 457 20.71 12.35 -29.15
CA PRO A 457 20.44 11.42 -30.26
C PRO A 457 21.33 10.17 -30.16
N ALA A 458 20.85 9.08 -30.71
CA ALA A 458 21.63 7.85 -30.85
C ALA A 458 22.94 8.17 -31.57
N ARG A 459 24.08 7.88 -30.95
CA ARG A 459 25.37 8.09 -31.56
C ARG A 459 25.82 6.86 -32.34
N PRO A 460 26.44 7.00 -33.51
CA PRO A 460 27.06 5.86 -34.18
C PRO A 460 28.24 5.35 -33.33
N GLY A 461 28.22 4.10 -32.98
CA GLY A 461 29.23 3.42 -32.19
C GLY A 461 28.65 2.36 -31.26
N PRO A 462 29.48 1.53 -30.63
CA PRO A 462 29.02 0.52 -29.72
C PRO A 462 28.34 1.20 -28.47
N PRO A 463 27.16 0.74 -28.07
CA PRO A 463 26.48 1.30 -26.91
C PRO A 463 27.28 1.09 -25.61
N VAL A 464 27.18 2.04 -24.69
CA VAL A 464 27.82 1.92 -23.37
C VAL A 464 27.20 0.72 -22.65
N PRO A 465 27.96 -0.25 -22.19
CA PRO A 465 27.42 -1.41 -21.50
C PRO A 465 26.73 -1.03 -20.18
N ARG A 466 25.58 -1.63 -19.90
CA ARG A 466 24.76 -1.32 -18.71
C ARG A 466 25.51 -1.50 -17.39
N HIS A 467 26.44 -2.44 -17.30
CA HIS A 467 27.26 -2.66 -16.09
C HIS A 467 28.20 -1.47 -15.79
N ARG A 468 28.42 -0.54 -16.75
CA ARG A 468 29.16 0.71 -16.54
C ARG A 468 28.34 1.81 -15.85
N ILE A 469 27.24 1.47 -15.22
CA ILE A 469 26.37 2.41 -14.48
C ILE A 469 27.08 3.00 -13.24
N GLY A 470 28.02 2.26 -12.63
CA GLY A 470 28.66 2.63 -11.37
C GLY A 470 29.27 4.02 -11.33
N PRO A 471 30.17 4.41 -12.29
CA PRO A 471 30.74 5.75 -12.31
C PRO A 471 29.69 6.87 -12.38
N VAL A 472 28.57 6.65 -13.09
CA VAL A 472 27.50 7.65 -13.24
C VAL A 472 26.72 7.80 -11.94
N LEU A 473 26.39 6.70 -11.28
CA LEU A 473 25.71 6.71 -9.97
C LEU A 473 26.57 7.40 -8.89
N GLU A 474 27.85 7.09 -8.85
CA GLU A 474 28.79 7.72 -7.91
C GLU A 474 28.97 9.23 -8.21
N ALA A 475 28.96 9.63 -9.48
CA ALA A 475 29.01 11.03 -9.85
C ALA A 475 27.71 11.79 -9.48
N LEU A 476 26.56 11.19 -9.72
CA LEU A 476 25.27 11.75 -9.28
C LEU A 476 25.21 11.95 -7.76
N ARG A 477 25.69 10.98 -6.99
CA ARG A 477 25.75 11.08 -5.51
C ARG A 477 26.60 12.22 -4.98
N ARG A 478 27.57 12.70 -5.76
CA ARG A 478 28.47 13.81 -5.42
C ARG A 478 27.93 15.18 -5.80
N LEU A 479 26.84 15.23 -6.57
CA LEU A 479 26.23 16.51 -6.95
C LEU A 479 25.64 17.22 -5.72
N PRO A 480 25.72 18.56 -5.70
CA PRO A 480 24.95 19.35 -4.74
C PRO A 480 23.45 19.02 -4.85
N PRO A 481 22.69 19.05 -3.74
CA PRO A 481 21.29 18.63 -3.73
C PRO A 481 20.40 19.29 -4.80
N ASP A 482 20.61 20.58 -5.08
CA ASP A 482 19.82 21.29 -6.08
C ASP A 482 20.14 20.81 -7.50
N ARG A 483 21.43 20.64 -7.82
CA ARG A 483 21.84 20.10 -9.13
C ARG A 483 21.39 18.64 -9.30
N LEU A 484 21.47 17.85 -8.25
CA LEU A 484 20.94 16.49 -8.28
C LEU A 484 19.42 16.49 -8.56
N ARG A 485 18.67 17.40 -7.92
CA ARG A 485 17.23 17.51 -8.15
C ARG A 485 16.91 17.87 -9.61
N GLU A 486 17.67 18.79 -10.20
CA GLU A 486 17.55 19.16 -11.61
C GLU A 486 17.75 17.95 -12.53
N GLU A 487 18.84 17.21 -12.34
CA GLU A 487 19.14 16.03 -13.17
C GLU A 487 18.10 14.91 -12.98
N LEU A 488 17.68 14.62 -11.74
CA LEU A 488 16.62 13.65 -11.50
C LEU A 488 15.30 14.08 -12.17
N THR A 489 14.96 15.37 -12.15
CA THR A 489 13.77 15.89 -12.85
C THR A 489 13.88 15.69 -14.36
N ARG A 490 15.06 15.94 -14.94
CA ARG A 490 15.32 15.70 -16.36
C ARG A 490 15.20 14.22 -16.73
N LEU A 491 15.66 13.31 -15.86
CA LEU A 491 15.48 11.87 -16.06
C LEU A 491 13.99 11.45 -16.07
N VAL A 492 13.18 12.02 -15.16
CA VAL A 492 11.71 11.78 -15.19
C VAL A 492 11.10 12.34 -16.48
N GLY A 493 11.55 13.52 -16.92
CA GLY A 493 11.14 14.10 -18.20
C GLY A 493 11.45 13.21 -19.40
N ALA A 494 12.64 12.62 -19.42
CA ALA A 494 13.04 11.68 -20.46
C ALA A 494 12.16 10.42 -20.47
N LEU A 495 11.85 9.85 -19.29
CA LEU A 495 10.93 8.71 -19.17
C LEU A 495 9.54 9.04 -19.74
N ASN A 496 9.02 10.26 -19.51
CA ASN A 496 7.77 10.70 -20.08
C ASN A 496 7.83 10.73 -21.62
N GLY A 497 8.90 11.31 -22.18
CA GLY A 497 9.11 11.37 -23.62
C GLY A 497 9.17 9.99 -24.28
N PHE A 498 9.83 9.01 -23.65
CA PHE A 498 9.88 7.63 -24.16
C PHE A 498 8.52 6.90 -24.05
N ALA A 499 7.69 7.25 -23.05
CA ALA A 499 6.36 6.66 -22.91
C ALA A 499 5.32 7.25 -23.86
N GLU A 500 5.54 8.47 -24.36
CA GLU A 500 4.65 9.19 -25.27
C GLU A 500 4.97 8.96 -26.75
N ALA A 501 6.17 8.39 -27.04
CA ALA A 501 6.56 8.08 -28.41
C ALA A 501 5.59 7.03 -29.01
N PRO A 502 4.96 7.30 -30.16
CA PRO A 502 3.98 6.38 -30.75
C PRO A 502 4.67 5.05 -31.10
N ALA A 503 3.99 3.96 -30.75
CA ALA A 503 4.44 2.59 -31.07
C ALA A 503 4.42 2.29 -32.59
N ASP A 504 3.92 3.21 -33.40
CA ASP A 504 3.71 3.06 -34.86
C ASP A 504 5.00 3.23 -35.69
N GLY A 505 6.13 3.47 -35.04
CA GLY A 505 7.46 3.54 -35.67
C GLY A 505 8.17 2.19 -35.84
N ALA A 506 7.49 1.06 -35.64
CA ALA A 506 8.02 -0.25 -36.00
C ALA A 506 7.89 -0.48 -37.53
N GLY A 507 8.47 0.44 -38.30
CA GLY A 507 8.86 0.15 -39.67
C GLY A 507 9.98 -0.87 -39.65
N ASP A 508 10.01 -1.79 -40.60
CA ASP A 508 10.99 -2.86 -40.85
C ASP A 508 12.46 -2.36 -41.00
N GLY A 509 12.86 -1.35 -40.23
CA GLY A 509 14.22 -0.81 -40.15
C GLY A 509 14.89 -1.27 -38.86
N ASP A 510 15.86 -2.14 -39.01
CA ASP A 510 16.67 -2.83 -38.00
C ASP A 510 17.47 -1.92 -37.03
N GLY A 511 17.15 -0.65 -36.86
CA GLY A 511 18.07 0.30 -36.21
C GLY A 511 17.59 1.12 -35.00
N ASP A 512 16.41 1.70 -35.02
CA ASP A 512 16.10 2.78 -34.08
C ASP A 512 15.35 2.36 -32.80
N GLY A 513 14.54 1.31 -32.81
CA GLY A 513 13.78 0.86 -31.64
C GLY A 513 14.61 0.28 -30.48
N ALA A 514 15.78 -0.29 -30.80
CA ALA A 514 16.69 -0.84 -29.77
C ALA A 514 17.40 0.26 -28.99
N GLY A 515 17.63 1.41 -29.59
CA GLY A 515 18.29 2.58 -28.98
C GLY A 515 17.45 3.24 -27.89
N ASP A 516 16.15 3.43 -28.15
CA ASP A 516 15.24 4.09 -27.19
C ASP A 516 14.93 3.22 -25.98
N GLY A 517 14.82 1.90 -26.17
CA GLY A 517 14.68 0.95 -25.06
C GLY A 517 15.87 0.95 -24.11
N ASP A 518 17.09 1.12 -24.65
CA ASP A 518 18.28 1.21 -23.80
C ASP A 518 18.37 2.56 -23.07
N ARG A 519 18.00 3.66 -23.71
CA ARG A 519 17.93 5.00 -23.11
C ARG A 519 16.90 5.08 -21.98
N ALA A 520 15.73 4.49 -22.20
CA ALA A 520 14.68 4.36 -21.18
C ALA A 520 15.17 3.52 -19.99
N TRP A 521 15.91 2.43 -20.25
CA TRP A 521 16.52 1.62 -19.21
C TRP A 521 17.51 2.44 -18.37
N TRP A 522 18.41 3.22 -19.02
CA TRP A 522 19.37 4.09 -18.34
C TRP A 522 18.66 5.12 -17.46
N ALA A 523 17.66 5.81 -17.99
CA ALA A 523 16.89 6.81 -17.24
C ALA A 523 16.22 6.20 -16.00
N ALA A 524 15.53 5.07 -16.19
CA ALA A 524 14.82 4.40 -15.10
C ALA A 524 15.78 3.86 -14.03
N ARG A 525 16.90 3.23 -14.47
CA ARG A 525 17.84 2.61 -13.53
C ARG A 525 18.63 3.65 -12.74
N LEU A 526 19.12 4.71 -13.39
CA LEU A 526 19.81 5.82 -12.73
C LEU A 526 18.89 6.50 -11.70
N LEU A 527 17.65 6.77 -12.07
CA LEU A 527 16.67 7.35 -11.18
C LEU A 527 16.38 6.44 -9.96
N HIS A 528 16.15 5.16 -10.21
CA HIS A 528 15.86 4.16 -9.18
C HIS A 528 17.00 4.03 -8.16
N GLU A 529 18.22 3.78 -8.62
CA GLU A 529 19.36 3.54 -7.74
C GLU A 529 19.80 4.82 -7.01
N THR A 530 19.76 5.96 -7.68
CA THR A 530 20.10 7.24 -7.04
C THR A 530 19.13 7.56 -5.91
N LEU A 531 17.81 7.49 -6.15
CA LEU A 531 16.80 7.75 -5.13
C LEU A 531 16.91 6.80 -3.92
N LEU A 532 17.23 5.53 -4.14
CA LEU A 532 17.43 4.56 -3.06
C LEU A 532 18.73 4.78 -2.27
N SER A 533 19.74 5.39 -2.90
CA SER A 533 21.03 5.67 -2.27
C SER A 533 21.02 6.91 -1.37
N LEU A 534 20.03 7.81 -1.55
CA LEU A 534 19.94 9.04 -0.76
C LEU A 534 19.80 8.76 0.73
N PRO A 535 20.51 9.48 1.60
CA PRO A 535 20.34 9.37 3.06
C PRO A 535 19.00 9.90 3.52
N ASP A 536 18.42 10.86 2.78
CA ASP A 536 17.09 11.44 2.96
C ASP A 536 16.53 11.80 1.58
N ALA A 537 15.34 11.30 1.24
CA ALA A 537 14.68 11.59 0.00
C ALA A 537 13.69 12.78 0.09
N HIS A 538 13.50 13.38 1.28
CA HIS A 538 12.62 14.52 1.49
C HIS A 538 12.90 15.71 0.55
N PRO A 539 14.15 16.16 0.35
CA PRO A 539 14.44 17.28 -0.55
C PRO A 539 14.05 17.01 -2.01
N HIS A 540 13.83 15.75 -2.37
CA HIS A 540 13.49 15.28 -3.71
C HIS A 540 12.01 14.87 -3.88
N LEU A 541 11.12 15.25 -2.93
CA LEU A 541 9.67 15.01 -3.04
C LEU A 541 9.06 15.49 -4.36
N PRO A 542 9.43 16.68 -4.90
CA PRO A 542 8.91 17.10 -6.22
C PRO A 542 9.25 16.11 -7.34
N VAL A 543 10.45 15.54 -7.33
CA VAL A 543 10.87 14.50 -8.31
C VAL A 543 10.03 13.23 -8.11
N LEU A 544 9.82 12.80 -6.87
CA LEU A 544 9.01 11.62 -6.55
C LEU A 544 7.54 11.81 -6.94
N HIS A 545 7.00 13.03 -6.83
CA HIS A 545 5.65 13.35 -7.29
C HIS A 545 5.55 13.30 -8.81
N ALA A 546 6.51 13.90 -9.54
CA ALA A 546 6.57 13.80 -10.99
C ALA A 546 6.74 12.34 -11.48
N LEU A 547 7.55 11.55 -10.76
CA LEU A 547 7.68 10.11 -11.01
C LEU A 547 6.35 9.38 -10.77
N ALA A 548 5.58 9.74 -9.74
CA ALA A 548 4.28 9.15 -9.48
C ALA A 548 3.28 9.45 -10.62
N GLU A 549 3.34 10.64 -11.20
CA GLU A 549 2.54 10.99 -12.39
C GLU A 549 2.96 10.19 -13.62
N HIS A 550 4.26 10.00 -13.82
CA HIS A 550 4.78 9.10 -14.86
C HIS A 550 4.24 7.69 -14.69
N VAL A 551 4.38 7.11 -13.50
CA VAL A 551 3.91 5.76 -13.16
C VAL A 551 2.38 5.63 -13.35
N ALA A 552 1.63 6.66 -13.00
CA ALA A 552 0.17 6.66 -13.20
C ALA A 552 -0.22 6.53 -14.68
N ARG A 553 0.59 7.04 -15.61
CA ARG A 553 0.40 6.94 -17.06
C ARG A 553 1.00 5.66 -17.64
N ALA A 554 2.27 5.42 -17.42
CA ALA A 554 3.06 4.36 -18.06
C ALA A 554 3.03 3.01 -17.34
N GLY A 555 2.62 2.98 -16.06
CA GLY A 555 2.67 1.80 -15.21
C GLY A 555 3.89 1.78 -14.30
N PRO A 556 3.95 0.82 -13.34
CA PRO A 556 4.92 0.82 -12.25
C PRO A 556 6.39 0.61 -12.70
N GLY A 557 6.65 -0.09 -13.80
CA GLY A 557 8.02 -0.39 -14.22
C GLY A 557 8.84 -1.00 -13.08
N GLY A 558 9.99 -0.39 -12.75
CA GLY A 558 10.82 -0.75 -11.60
C GLY A 558 10.46 -0.04 -10.29
N PHE A 559 9.47 0.87 -10.30
CA PHE A 559 9.11 1.74 -9.18
C PHE A 559 7.92 1.21 -8.35
N GLY A 560 7.82 -0.11 -8.16
CA GLY A 560 6.74 -0.76 -7.43
C GLY A 560 6.75 -0.51 -5.91
N GLY A 561 5.89 -1.22 -5.19
CA GLY A 561 5.71 -1.04 -3.75
C GLY A 561 6.97 -1.36 -2.92
N ARG A 562 7.86 -2.23 -3.41
CA ARG A 562 9.16 -2.50 -2.76
C ARG A 562 10.09 -1.30 -2.83
N PHE A 563 10.17 -0.63 -3.99
CA PHE A 563 10.92 0.61 -4.16
C PHE A 563 10.45 1.67 -3.16
N CYS A 564 9.14 1.95 -3.10
CA CYS A 564 8.57 2.95 -2.19
C CYS A 564 8.90 2.66 -0.72
N ASN A 565 8.91 1.38 -0.32
CA ASN A 565 9.23 0.99 1.06
C ASN A 565 10.72 1.11 1.41
N ARG A 566 11.61 1.09 0.42
CA ARG A 566 13.07 1.25 0.60
C ARG A 566 13.49 2.71 0.63
N LEU A 567 12.74 3.63 0.04
CA LEU A 567 13.03 5.06 0.10
C LEU A 567 13.20 5.52 1.55
N ARG A 568 14.14 6.40 1.81
CA ARG A 568 14.35 7.03 3.12
C ARG A 568 13.50 8.30 3.22
N LEU A 569 12.25 8.11 3.58
CA LEU A 569 11.23 9.15 3.74
C LEU A 569 10.58 9.04 5.12
N ALA A 570 10.06 10.14 5.63
CA ALA A 570 9.16 10.14 6.77
C ALA A 570 7.85 9.41 6.41
N GLU A 571 7.17 8.83 7.40
CA GLU A 571 5.99 7.99 7.16
C GLU A 571 4.83 8.73 6.47
N PRO A 572 4.51 10.01 6.84
CA PRO A 572 3.48 10.77 6.15
C PRO A 572 3.77 10.98 4.66
N GLU A 573 5.01 11.32 4.32
CA GLU A 573 5.45 11.55 2.94
C GLU A 573 5.42 10.27 2.11
N ARG A 574 5.89 9.17 2.71
CA ARG A 574 5.84 7.84 2.09
C ARG A 574 4.41 7.43 1.78
N LEU A 575 3.48 7.64 2.72
CA LEU A 575 2.08 7.31 2.52
C LEU A 575 1.40 8.24 1.51
N ASP A 576 1.77 9.53 1.46
CA ASP A 576 1.27 10.42 0.39
C ASP A 576 1.77 9.97 -0.99
N LEU A 577 3.04 9.59 -1.10
CA LEU A 577 3.59 9.02 -2.33
C LEU A 577 2.85 7.74 -2.74
N LEU A 578 2.63 6.81 -1.81
CA LEU A 578 1.88 5.57 -2.06
C LEU A 578 0.42 5.87 -2.45
N ARG A 579 -0.22 6.87 -1.83
CA ARG A 579 -1.56 7.34 -2.21
C ARG A 579 -1.61 7.81 -3.67
N ARG A 580 -0.57 8.54 -4.12
CA ARG A 580 -0.47 9.02 -5.51
C ARG A 580 -0.29 7.88 -6.50
N LEU A 581 0.46 6.86 -6.12
CA LEU A 581 0.79 5.68 -6.94
C LEU A 581 -0.30 4.61 -6.97
N LEU A 582 -1.14 4.54 -5.95
CA LEU A 582 -2.16 3.49 -5.80
C LEU A 582 -3.12 3.37 -6.99
N PRO A 583 -3.54 4.45 -7.70
CA PRO A 583 -4.32 4.34 -8.92
C PRO A 583 -3.67 3.51 -10.03
N ALA A 584 -2.34 3.44 -10.05
CA ALA A 584 -1.57 2.64 -11.01
C ALA A 584 -1.34 1.18 -10.57
N ASP A 585 -1.89 0.77 -9.42
CA ASP A 585 -1.69 -0.59 -8.89
C ASP A 585 -2.18 -1.62 -9.91
N PRO A 586 -1.33 -2.54 -10.39
CA PRO A 586 -1.71 -3.48 -11.44
C PRO A 586 -2.64 -4.58 -10.90
N ALA A 587 -3.49 -5.14 -11.77
CA ALA A 587 -4.34 -6.28 -11.42
C ALA A 587 -3.49 -7.51 -11.09
N GLU A 588 -2.48 -7.75 -11.92
CA GLU A 588 -1.51 -8.82 -11.75
C GLU A 588 -0.13 -8.23 -11.41
N ALA A 589 0.39 -8.53 -10.25
CA ALA A 589 1.72 -8.12 -9.83
C ALA A 589 2.38 -9.24 -9.03
N VAL A 590 3.70 -9.18 -8.99
CA VAL A 590 4.48 -10.03 -8.09
C VAL A 590 3.99 -9.83 -6.67
N PRO A 591 3.71 -10.89 -5.94
CA PRO A 591 3.33 -10.81 -4.54
C PRO A 591 4.31 -9.94 -3.75
N GLY A 592 3.77 -8.95 -3.05
CA GLY A 592 4.55 -8.02 -2.25
C GLY A 592 5.15 -6.82 -2.99
N ASP A 593 4.89 -6.63 -4.30
CA ASP A 593 5.35 -5.44 -5.04
C ASP A 593 4.22 -4.47 -5.41
N ARG A 594 2.98 -4.80 -5.11
CA ARG A 594 1.85 -3.87 -5.23
C ARG A 594 1.98 -2.72 -4.24
N TYR A 595 1.48 -1.56 -4.64
CA TYR A 595 1.43 -0.40 -3.72
C TYR A 595 0.53 -0.68 -2.53
N LEU A 596 -0.60 -1.36 -2.75
CA LEU A 596 -1.50 -1.79 -1.67
C LEU A 596 -0.79 -2.69 -0.64
N ASP A 597 0.02 -3.66 -1.10
CA ASP A 597 0.82 -4.51 -0.22
C ASP A 597 1.89 -3.72 0.55
N ALA A 598 2.43 -2.68 -0.08
CA ALA A 598 3.39 -1.80 0.59
C ALA A 598 2.73 -1.04 1.75
N VAL A 599 1.52 -0.50 1.54
CA VAL A 599 0.72 0.16 2.59
C VAL A 599 0.34 -0.83 3.69
N ALA A 600 -0.14 -2.03 3.33
CA ALA A 600 -0.50 -3.08 4.29
C ALA A 600 0.67 -3.45 5.22
N ARG A 601 1.88 -3.60 4.66
CA ARG A 601 3.10 -3.85 5.46
C ARG A 601 3.43 -2.71 6.43
N ARG A 602 3.23 -1.44 6.01
CA ARG A 602 3.43 -0.28 6.88
C ARG A 602 2.40 -0.24 8.00
N LEU A 603 1.14 -0.46 7.65
CA LEU A 603 0.04 -0.55 8.62
C LEU A 603 0.27 -1.68 9.63
N ALA A 604 0.71 -2.85 9.18
CA ALA A 604 1.02 -3.97 10.06
C ALA A 604 2.20 -3.68 11.00
N ARG A 605 3.19 -2.91 10.54
CA ARG A 605 4.39 -2.57 11.34
C ARG A 605 4.13 -1.51 12.40
N ASP A 606 3.39 -0.46 12.06
CA ASP A 606 3.06 0.65 12.97
C ASP A 606 1.63 1.13 12.75
N PRO A 607 0.64 0.37 13.25
CA PRO A 607 -0.77 0.68 13.02
C PRO A 607 -1.17 2.03 13.61
N ARG A 608 -0.67 2.39 14.79
CA ARG A 608 -1.07 3.63 15.47
C ARG A 608 -0.67 4.90 14.70
N ARG A 609 0.48 4.85 14.03
CA ARG A 609 0.96 5.97 13.22
C ARG A 609 0.30 6.02 11.85
N VAL A 610 0.03 4.86 11.26
CA VAL A 610 -0.48 4.75 9.88
C VAL A 610 -1.99 4.93 9.79
N GLN A 611 -2.77 4.46 10.79
CA GLN A 611 -4.23 4.57 10.79
C GLN A 611 -4.76 5.99 10.54
N PRO A 612 -4.29 7.04 11.24
CA PRO A 612 -4.76 8.41 10.99
C PRO A 612 -4.42 8.90 9.57
N LEU A 613 -3.26 8.50 9.04
CA LEU A 613 -2.82 8.88 7.69
C LEU A 613 -3.68 8.24 6.61
N LEU A 614 -4.15 7.00 6.83
CA LEU A 614 -5.09 6.34 5.91
C LEU A 614 -6.49 6.94 5.97
N CYS A 615 -6.93 7.42 7.13
CA CYS A 615 -8.21 8.13 7.23
C CYS A 615 -8.22 9.41 6.34
N ALA A 616 -7.09 10.08 6.20
CA ALA A 616 -6.96 11.23 5.29
C ALA A 616 -7.17 10.87 3.79
N TRP A 617 -7.15 9.59 3.43
CA TRP A 617 -7.41 9.13 2.05
C TRP A 617 -8.90 8.99 1.72
N PHE A 618 -9.80 9.08 2.68
CA PHE A 618 -11.25 8.89 2.48
C PHE A 618 -11.86 9.86 1.46
N THR A 619 -11.24 11.01 1.24
CA THR A 619 -11.65 12.00 0.24
C THR A 619 -11.13 11.70 -1.17
N ASP A 620 -10.22 10.72 -1.34
CA ASP A 620 -9.59 10.44 -2.63
C ASP A 620 -10.42 9.46 -3.46
N GLY A 621 -11.21 10.00 -4.38
CA GLY A 621 -12.09 9.23 -5.26
C GLY A 621 -11.44 8.64 -6.52
N ARG A 622 -10.11 8.75 -6.71
CA ARG A 622 -9.44 8.19 -7.88
C ARG A 622 -9.58 6.68 -7.94
N ARG A 623 -9.90 6.17 -9.13
CA ARG A 623 -10.13 4.74 -9.35
C ARG A 623 -8.81 3.98 -9.46
N LEU A 624 -8.80 2.73 -9.02
CA LEU A 624 -7.68 1.81 -9.16
C LEU A 624 -7.74 1.10 -10.51
N ARG A 625 -6.65 1.15 -11.28
CA ARG A 625 -6.56 0.52 -12.62
C ARG A 625 -6.80 -1.00 -12.55
N GLY A 626 -6.21 -1.66 -11.56
CA GLY A 626 -6.35 -3.10 -11.37
C GLY A 626 -7.70 -3.57 -10.80
N ARG A 627 -8.59 -2.64 -10.38
CA ARG A 627 -9.90 -2.93 -9.77
C ARG A 627 -10.89 -1.82 -10.10
N PRO A 628 -11.60 -1.89 -11.26
CA PRO A 628 -12.41 -0.78 -11.75
C PRO A 628 -13.52 -0.28 -10.80
N GLY A 629 -14.01 -1.13 -9.90
CA GLY A 629 -15.01 -0.76 -8.88
C GLY A 629 -14.44 -0.13 -7.61
N ALA A 630 -13.10 -0.10 -7.44
CA ALA A 630 -12.46 0.40 -6.23
C ALA A 630 -11.82 1.77 -6.46
N THR A 631 -11.80 2.58 -5.37
CA THR A 631 -11.11 3.87 -5.31
C THR A 631 -10.02 3.84 -4.23
N VAL A 632 -9.15 4.85 -4.21
CA VAL A 632 -8.17 5.03 -3.14
C VAL A 632 -8.85 5.07 -1.77
N ALA A 633 -9.98 5.77 -1.67
CA ALA A 633 -10.79 5.86 -0.46
C ALA A 633 -11.33 4.49 0.00
N THR A 634 -11.88 3.69 -0.93
CA THR A 634 -12.37 2.34 -0.58
C THR A 634 -11.25 1.38 -0.23
N ALA A 635 -10.07 1.53 -0.85
CA ALA A 635 -8.89 0.74 -0.51
C ALA A 635 -8.38 1.06 0.90
N ALA A 636 -8.35 2.35 1.28
CA ALA A 636 -8.00 2.76 2.64
C ALA A 636 -8.96 2.19 3.68
N GLN A 637 -10.27 2.30 3.43
CA GLN A 637 -11.32 1.73 4.29
C GLN A 637 -11.16 0.22 4.46
N ALA A 638 -10.93 -0.51 3.36
CA ALA A 638 -10.71 -1.95 3.37
C ALA A 638 -9.44 -2.37 4.14
N LEU A 639 -8.34 -1.61 3.99
CA LEU A 639 -7.11 -1.84 4.74
C LEU A 639 -7.30 -1.66 6.24
N LEU A 640 -7.96 -0.56 6.66
CA LEU A 640 -8.26 -0.30 8.06
C LEU A 640 -9.16 -1.38 8.66
N HIS A 641 -10.19 -1.82 7.92
CA HIS A 641 -11.06 -2.91 8.34
C HIS A 641 -10.31 -4.24 8.46
N THR A 642 -9.54 -4.62 7.44
CA THR A 642 -8.79 -5.89 7.43
C THR A 642 -7.78 -5.98 8.57
N HIS A 643 -7.16 -4.85 8.93
CA HIS A 643 -6.15 -4.77 9.98
C HIS A 643 -6.68 -4.22 11.32
N ARG A 644 -8.01 -4.15 11.52
CA ARG A 644 -8.67 -3.53 12.68
C ARG A 644 -8.19 -4.03 14.04
N ARG A 645 -7.77 -5.29 14.10
CA ARG A 645 -7.33 -5.93 15.35
C ARG A 645 -5.92 -5.57 15.81
N LEU A 646 -5.10 -4.97 14.95
CA LEU A 646 -3.71 -4.65 15.32
C LEU A 646 -3.60 -3.55 16.37
N ALA A 647 -4.44 -2.52 16.29
CA ALA A 647 -4.49 -1.44 17.27
C ALA A 647 -5.91 -0.84 17.32
N PRO A 648 -6.90 -1.59 17.83
CA PRO A 648 -8.32 -1.21 17.72
C PRO A 648 -8.64 0.10 18.42
N ASP A 649 -8.03 0.38 19.58
CA ASP A 649 -8.24 1.64 20.30
C ASP A 649 -7.67 2.85 19.53
N GLY A 650 -6.52 2.69 18.85
CA GLY A 650 -5.96 3.72 17.96
C GLY A 650 -6.85 3.95 16.73
N LEU A 651 -7.39 2.88 16.17
CA LEU A 651 -8.28 2.94 15.02
C LEU A 651 -9.56 3.73 15.34
N THR A 652 -10.24 3.44 16.45
CA THR A 652 -11.44 4.16 16.85
C THR A 652 -11.18 5.66 17.04
N GLU A 653 -10.00 6.02 17.62
CA GLU A 653 -9.61 7.42 17.77
C GLU A 653 -9.31 8.10 16.43
N ALA A 654 -8.66 7.40 15.51
CA ALA A 654 -8.38 7.94 14.17
C ALA A 654 -9.68 8.16 13.38
N LEU A 655 -10.60 7.21 13.41
CA LEU A 655 -11.88 7.28 12.71
C LEU A 655 -12.75 8.43 13.21
N VAL A 656 -12.96 8.51 14.52
CA VAL A 656 -13.80 9.59 15.09
C VAL A 656 -13.17 10.98 14.90
N THR A 657 -11.84 11.05 14.77
CA THR A 657 -11.13 12.30 14.47
C THR A 657 -11.27 12.70 13.01
N ALA A 658 -11.37 11.74 12.11
CA ALA A 658 -11.49 11.99 10.68
C ALA A 658 -12.83 12.67 10.31
N ALA A 659 -13.90 12.48 11.10
CA ALA A 659 -15.22 13.09 10.91
C ALA A 659 -15.72 12.98 9.45
N HIS A 660 -15.68 11.77 8.89
CA HIS A 660 -15.98 11.52 7.49
C HIS A 660 -16.99 10.35 7.37
N PRO A 661 -17.97 10.39 6.43
CA PRO A 661 -18.99 9.33 6.29
C PRO A 661 -18.42 7.91 6.21
N ARG A 662 -17.29 7.71 5.53
CA ARG A 662 -16.61 6.39 5.50
C ARG A 662 -16.04 5.96 6.84
N ALA A 663 -15.66 6.92 7.68
CA ALA A 663 -15.24 6.61 9.05
C ALA A 663 -16.44 6.18 9.89
N ASP A 664 -17.60 6.84 9.71
CA ASP A 664 -18.84 6.49 10.39
C ASP A 664 -19.34 5.11 9.97
N GLU A 665 -19.29 4.79 8.65
CA GLU A 665 -19.57 3.44 8.13
C GLU A 665 -18.68 2.38 8.80
N LEU A 666 -17.39 2.65 8.93
CA LEU A 666 -16.46 1.72 9.54
C LEU A 666 -16.67 1.60 11.04
N LEU A 667 -16.96 2.69 11.74
CA LEU A 667 -17.30 2.66 13.17
C LEU A 667 -18.60 1.88 13.42
N ALA A 668 -19.59 1.99 12.54
CA ALA A 668 -20.81 1.20 12.61
C ALA A 668 -20.53 -0.31 12.46
N VAL A 669 -19.68 -0.71 11.52
CA VAL A 669 -19.22 -2.10 11.36
C VAL A 669 -18.44 -2.58 12.60
N LEU A 670 -17.55 -1.73 13.14
CA LEU A 670 -16.78 -2.05 14.35
C LEU A 670 -17.67 -2.20 15.59
N ALA A 671 -18.83 -1.54 15.65
CA ALA A 671 -19.78 -1.71 16.74
C ALA A 671 -20.29 -3.16 16.85
N GLU A 672 -20.40 -3.84 15.72
CA GLU A 672 -20.80 -5.24 15.64
C GLU A 672 -19.63 -6.22 15.78
N GLU A 673 -18.53 -5.97 15.05
CA GLU A 673 -17.40 -6.90 14.92
C GLU A 673 -16.37 -6.81 16.05
N GLU A 674 -16.17 -5.60 16.62
CA GLU A 674 -15.18 -5.34 17.68
C GLU A 674 -15.82 -4.52 18.84
N PRO A 675 -16.95 -4.97 19.42
CA PRO A 675 -17.72 -4.20 20.40
C PRO A 675 -16.91 -3.81 21.62
N SER A 676 -15.97 -4.66 22.08
CA SER A 676 -15.13 -4.36 23.23
C SER A 676 -14.20 -3.16 23.01
N ALA A 677 -13.64 -3.02 21.80
CA ALA A 677 -12.82 -1.87 21.45
C ALA A 677 -13.64 -0.59 21.44
N LEU A 678 -14.85 -0.68 20.88
CA LEU A 678 -15.74 0.48 20.81
C LEU A 678 -16.31 0.86 22.18
N CYS A 679 -16.60 -0.10 23.08
CA CYS A 679 -16.97 0.20 24.48
C CYS A 679 -15.87 1.00 25.20
N ARG A 680 -14.60 0.64 25.01
CA ARG A 680 -13.47 1.41 25.57
C ARG A 680 -13.38 2.81 24.96
N ALA A 681 -13.60 2.93 23.66
CA ALA A 681 -13.62 4.22 22.97
C ALA A 681 -14.76 5.10 23.47
N VAL A 682 -15.98 4.59 23.52
CA VAL A 682 -17.18 5.26 24.04
C VAL A 682 -16.96 5.74 25.47
N ALA A 683 -16.34 4.91 26.33
CA ALA A 683 -16.03 5.29 27.70
C ALA A 683 -15.05 6.48 27.76
N ARG A 684 -14.06 6.54 26.87
CA ARG A 684 -13.14 7.70 26.77
C ARG A 684 -13.86 8.93 26.24
N TRP A 685 -14.64 8.79 25.17
CA TRP A 685 -15.31 9.92 24.50
C TRP A 685 -16.40 10.56 25.35
N ALA A 686 -17.11 9.78 26.18
CA ALA A 686 -18.10 10.30 27.10
C ALA A 686 -17.52 11.28 28.16
N HIS A 687 -16.23 11.14 28.49
CA HIS A 687 -15.53 12.00 29.42
C HIS A 687 -14.72 13.11 28.71
N ASP A 688 -14.68 13.13 27.39
CA ASP A 688 -13.94 14.13 26.61
C ASP A 688 -14.61 15.52 26.74
N GLU A 689 -13.81 16.57 26.75
CA GLU A 689 -14.32 17.95 26.84
C GLU A 689 -14.96 18.44 25.53
N ARG A 690 -14.56 17.85 24.40
CA ARG A 690 -15.08 18.17 23.07
C ARG A 690 -16.49 17.65 22.87
N PRO A 691 -17.48 18.53 22.55
CA PRO A 691 -18.87 18.09 22.32
C PRO A 691 -18.99 17.00 21.23
N SER A 692 -18.24 17.15 20.13
CA SER A 692 -18.24 16.18 19.02
C SER A 692 -17.90 14.76 19.48
N ARG A 693 -16.98 14.60 20.44
CA ARG A 693 -16.63 13.30 21.03
C ARG A 693 -17.76 12.73 21.86
N ARG A 694 -18.46 13.55 22.63
CA ARG A 694 -19.59 13.12 23.44
C ARG A 694 -20.80 12.73 22.57
N VAL A 695 -21.01 13.46 21.45
CA VAL A 695 -22.00 13.06 20.44
C VAL A 695 -21.66 11.68 19.86
N ALA A 696 -20.38 11.46 19.52
CA ALA A 696 -19.92 10.14 19.06
C ALA A 696 -20.09 9.06 20.14
N ALA A 697 -19.83 9.38 21.42
CA ALA A 697 -20.06 8.45 22.54
C ALA A 697 -21.53 8.04 22.65
N ALA A 698 -22.45 8.96 22.50
CA ALA A 698 -23.89 8.69 22.53
C ALA A 698 -24.32 7.82 21.34
N ALA A 699 -23.94 8.19 20.13
CA ALA A 699 -24.33 7.51 18.90
C ALA A 699 -23.75 6.08 18.84
N TYR A 700 -22.43 5.93 19.02
CA TYR A 700 -21.78 4.63 18.93
C TYR A 700 -21.96 3.78 20.19
N GLY A 701 -22.24 4.39 21.35
CA GLY A 701 -22.67 3.68 22.53
C GLY A 701 -24.01 2.96 22.31
N LEU A 702 -24.96 3.64 21.68
CA LEU A 702 -26.25 3.07 21.30
C LEU A 702 -26.09 1.97 20.23
N ALA A 703 -25.27 2.20 19.21
CA ALA A 703 -25.01 1.23 18.15
C ALA A 703 -24.30 -0.04 18.67
N THR A 704 -23.38 0.10 19.64
CA THR A 704 -22.61 -1.02 20.20
C THR A 704 -23.39 -1.84 21.23
N ALA A 705 -24.31 -1.20 21.96
CA ALA A 705 -25.04 -1.85 23.07
C ALA A 705 -25.69 -3.20 22.72
N PRO A 706 -26.28 -3.42 21.52
CA PRO A 706 -26.86 -4.73 21.15
C PRO A 706 -25.82 -5.86 21.05
N HIS A 707 -24.57 -5.54 20.74
CA HIS A 707 -23.50 -6.49 20.42
C HIS A 707 -22.62 -6.84 21.62
N VAL A 708 -22.82 -6.16 22.77
CA VAL A 708 -22.03 -6.35 23.98
C VAL A 708 -22.37 -7.66 24.67
N ARG A 709 -21.35 -8.49 24.88
CA ARG A 709 -21.50 -9.82 25.50
C ARG A 709 -20.89 -9.89 26.89
N THR A 710 -19.82 -9.14 27.18
CA THR A 710 -19.11 -9.22 28.46
C THR A 710 -19.66 -8.27 29.52
N SER A 711 -19.54 -8.61 30.80
CA SER A 711 -19.94 -7.74 31.91
C SER A 711 -19.06 -6.49 32.00
N ALA A 712 -17.78 -6.62 31.66
CA ALA A 712 -16.81 -5.52 31.67
C ALA A 712 -17.20 -4.45 30.63
N ASP A 713 -17.57 -4.86 29.42
CA ASP A 713 -17.99 -3.94 28.36
C ASP A 713 -19.31 -3.25 28.71
N ARG A 714 -20.28 -3.99 29.31
CA ARG A 714 -21.52 -3.39 29.83
C ARG A 714 -21.25 -2.33 30.88
N GLU A 715 -20.30 -2.59 31.78
CA GLU A 715 -19.89 -1.62 32.79
C GLU A 715 -19.26 -0.36 32.19
N LEU A 716 -18.47 -0.51 31.11
CA LEU A 716 -17.90 0.64 30.39
C LEU A 716 -19.00 1.49 29.76
N LEU A 717 -19.95 0.88 29.06
CA LEU A 717 -21.10 1.61 28.47
C LEU A 717 -21.98 2.25 29.53
N ARG A 718 -22.23 1.57 30.65
CA ARG A 718 -23.00 2.12 31.78
C ARG A 718 -22.36 3.39 32.32
N ARG A 719 -21.07 3.34 32.61
CA ARG A 719 -20.32 4.52 33.10
C ARG A 719 -20.32 5.64 32.08
N ALA A 720 -20.17 5.34 30.81
CA ALA A 720 -20.24 6.33 29.74
C ALA A 720 -21.63 7.00 29.67
N ALA A 721 -22.70 6.20 29.72
CA ALA A 721 -24.07 6.72 29.69
C ALA A 721 -24.38 7.59 30.92
N LEU A 722 -23.96 7.16 32.13
CA LEU A 722 -24.11 7.97 33.34
C LEU A 722 -23.31 9.26 33.30
N ALA A 723 -22.10 9.25 32.70
CA ALA A 723 -21.30 10.46 32.53
C ALA A 723 -21.96 11.46 31.56
N LEU A 724 -22.63 11.00 30.52
CA LEU A 724 -23.40 11.85 29.61
C LEU A 724 -24.62 12.45 30.32
N LEU A 725 -25.39 11.64 31.10
CA LEU A 725 -26.58 12.11 31.87
C LEU A 725 -26.18 13.12 32.96
N ALA A 726 -25.00 13.01 33.54
CA ALA A 726 -24.53 13.92 34.58
C ALA A 726 -24.22 15.34 34.05
N ARG A 727 -24.29 15.57 32.74
CA ARG A 727 -23.97 16.87 32.12
C ARG A 727 -25.25 17.61 31.68
N PRO A 728 -25.68 18.63 32.39
CA PRO A 728 -26.93 19.36 32.05
C PRO A 728 -26.87 20.09 30.71
N ALA A 729 -25.66 20.40 30.22
CA ALA A 729 -25.47 21.07 28.93
C ALA A 729 -25.68 20.12 27.72
N ASP A 730 -25.67 18.80 27.93
CA ASP A 730 -25.72 17.80 26.86
C ASP A 730 -27.11 17.12 26.80
N VAL A 731 -28.21 17.84 27.10
CA VAL A 731 -29.59 17.30 27.13
C VAL A 731 -29.94 16.50 25.88
N THR A 732 -29.45 16.93 24.71
CA THR A 732 -29.71 16.24 23.44
C THR A 732 -29.10 14.82 23.37
N LEU A 733 -28.15 14.49 24.24
CA LEU A 733 -27.54 13.17 24.32
C LEU A 733 -28.21 12.25 25.37
N HIS A 734 -29.06 12.81 26.24
CA HIS A 734 -29.66 12.06 27.35
C HIS A 734 -30.57 10.92 26.87
N GLY A 735 -31.32 11.13 25.79
CA GLY A 735 -32.16 10.06 25.20
C GLY A 735 -31.35 8.85 24.76
N SER A 736 -30.21 9.07 24.07
CA SER A 736 -29.29 7.99 23.65
C SER A 736 -28.61 7.32 24.86
N ALA A 737 -28.24 8.07 25.88
CA ALA A 737 -27.64 7.53 27.09
C ALA A 737 -28.64 6.64 27.86
N LEU A 738 -29.91 7.07 28.02
CA LEU A 738 -30.96 6.27 28.59
C LEU A 738 -31.25 4.99 27.80
N ALA A 739 -31.21 5.07 26.47
CA ALA A 739 -31.34 3.90 25.61
C ALA A 739 -30.26 2.84 25.86
N VAL A 740 -29.02 3.24 26.09
CA VAL A 740 -27.91 2.34 26.49
C VAL A 740 -28.22 1.69 27.85
N LEU A 741 -28.67 2.46 28.84
CA LEU A 741 -28.99 1.95 30.19
C LEU A 741 -30.17 0.98 30.21
N LEU A 742 -31.16 1.17 29.34
CA LEU A 742 -32.30 0.25 29.20
C LEU A 742 -31.88 -1.15 28.69
N ARG A 743 -30.79 -1.24 27.97
CA ARG A 743 -30.24 -2.52 27.50
C ARG A 743 -29.45 -3.27 28.58
N ASP A 744 -28.99 -2.58 29.62
CA ASP A 744 -28.24 -3.18 30.72
C ASP A 744 -29.14 -3.88 31.72
N PRO A 745 -29.03 -5.22 31.89
CA PRO A 745 -29.87 -5.97 32.82
C PRO A 745 -29.80 -5.51 34.28
N GLN A 746 -28.68 -4.92 34.69
CA GLN A 746 -28.46 -4.56 36.09
C GLN A 746 -29.13 -3.26 36.50
N VAL A 747 -29.34 -2.33 35.56
CA VAL A 747 -29.83 -0.97 35.87
C VAL A 747 -31.09 -0.57 35.13
N ARG A 748 -31.54 -1.36 34.14
CA ARG A 748 -32.73 -1.06 33.33
C ARG A 748 -33.99 -0.75 34.14
N ALA A 749 -34.24 -1.52 35.20
CA ALA A 749 -35.42 -1.32 36.04
C ALA A 749 -35.37 0.04 36.78
N ARG A 750 -34.21 0.46 37.22
CA ARG A 750 -33.99 1.74 37.89
C ARG A 750 -34.18 2.95 36.96
N HIS A 751 -33.74 2.85 35.73
CA HIS A 751 -33.78 3.98 34.77
C HIS A 751 -35.02 3.94 33.86
N LEU A 752 -35.86 2.94 33.93
CA LEU A 752 -37.08 2.85 33.11
C LEU A 752 -38.04 4.04 33.32
N PRO A 753 -38.34 4.49 34.55
CA PRO A 753 -39.22 5.65 34.75
C PRO A 753 -38.69 6.94 34.14
N GLU A 754 -37.37 7.21 34.28
CA GLU A 754 -36.70 8.35 33.71
C GLU A 754 -36.69 8.29 32.16
N ALA A 755 -36.44 7.09 31.61
CA ALA A 755 -36.45 6.87 30.17
C ALA A 755 -37.87 7.06 29.58
N LEU A 756 -38.92 6.65 30.26
CA LEU A 756 -40.32 6.88 29.85
C LEU A 756 -40.70 8.36 29.94
N ALA A 757 -40.19 9.08 30.94
CA ALA A 757 -40.37 10.53 31.04
C ALA A 757 -39.68 11.25 29.86
N SER A 758 -38.40 10.94 29.57
CA SER A 758 -37.65 11.46 28.39
C SER A 758 -38.33 11.08 27.07
N PHE A 759 -38.92 9.90 26.96
CA PHE A 759 -39.66 9.47 25.78
C PHE A 759 -40.90 10.31 25.50
N ARG A 760 -41.58 10.76 26.53
CA ARG A 760 -42.80 11.62 26.46
C ARG A 760 -42.47 13.11 26.35
N ASP A 761 -41.20 13.50 26.48
CA ASP A 761 -40.79 14.90 26.40
C ASP A 761 -41.22 15.52 25.06
N PRO A 762 -41.89 16.67 25.03
CA PRO A 762 -42.26 17.34 23.80
C PRO A 762 -41.04 17.85 22.99
N GLU A 763 -39.89 18.11 23.65
CA GLU A 763 -38.67 18.61 23.00
C GLU A 763 -37.98 17.49 22.20
N PRO A 764 -37.92 17.59 20.85
CA PRO A 764 -37.41 16.51 20.01
C PRO A 764 -35.94 16.17 20.28
N GLY A 765 -35.15 17.15 20.72
CA GLY A 765 -33.70 17.00 20.87
C GLY A 765 -33.23 16.17 22.04
N SER A 766 -34.02 16.15 23.13
CA SER A 766 -33.73 15.41 24.38
C SER A 766 -34.40 14.03 24.47
N ARG A 767 -35.22 13.73 23.50
CA ARG A 767 -36.14 12.60 23.50
C ARG A 767 -35.43 11.25 23.33
N LEU A 768 -35.82 10.27 24.12
CA LEU A 768 -35.44 8.88 23.89
C LEU A 768 -36.00 8.41 22.54
N PRO A 769 -35.19 7.91 21.59
CA PRO A 769 -35.67 7.44 20.31
C PRO A 769 -36.65 6.26 20.44
N ALA A 770 -37.76 6.29 19.70
CA ALA A 770 -38.78 5.24 19.75
C ALA A 770 -38.20 3.86 19.34
N GLU A 771 -37.30 3.85 18.37
CA GLU A 771 -36.63 2.63 17.91
C GLU A 771 -35.78 1.99 19.01
N ALA A 772 -35.11 2.79 19.83
CA ALA A 772 -34.31 2.30 20.96
C ALA A 772 -35.18 1.73 22.07
N LEU A 773 -36.30 2.39 22.40
CA LEU A 773 -37.24 1.92 23.38
C LEU A 773 -37.95 0.61 22.95
N VAL A 774 -38.41 0.56 21.72
CA VAL A 774 -39.07 -0.62 21.12
C VAL A 774 -38.09 -1.80 21.03
N ALA A 775 -36.83 -1.56 20.64
CA ALA A 775 -35.81 -2.60 20.59
C ALA A 775 -35.43 -3.16 21.97
N ALA A 776 -35.61 -2.38 23.04
CA ALA A 776 -35.38 -2.85 24.41
C ALA A 776 -36.61 -3.55 25.00
N LEU A 777 -37.79 -3.32 24.45
CA LEU A 777 -39.08 -3.78 25.00
C LEU A 777 -39.15 -5.28 25.39
N PRO A 778 -38.57 -6.24 24.60
CA PRO A 778 -38.62 -7.66 24.95
C PRO A 778 -37.96 -8.01 26.29
N VAL A 779 -37.05 -7.16 26.75
CA VAL A 779 -36.23 -7.37 27.95
C VAL A 779 -36.62 -6.44 29.12
N LEU A 780 -37.51 -5.49 28.89
CA LEU A 780 -37.92 -4.54 29.91
C LEU A 780 -38.88 -5.21 30.94
N PRO A 781 -38.79 -4.84 32.23
CA PRO A 781 -39.57 -5.49 33.30
C PRO A 781 -41.04 -5.11 33.27
N ASP A 782 -41.37 -3.87 32.88
CA ASP A 782 -42.74 -3.35 32.83
C ASP A 782 -43.11 -2.99 31.39
N GLN A 783 -43.61 -3.99 30.67
CA GLN A 783 -44.04 -3.81 29.28
C GLN A 783 -45.33 -2.99 29.16
N ASP A 784 -46.19 -2.99 30.20
CA ASP A 784 -47.47 -2.27 30.18
C ASP A 784 -47.23 -0.77 30.27
N ALA A 785 -46.36 -0.33 31.15
CA ALA A 785 -45.94 1.08 31.23
C ALA A 785 -45.31 1.57 29.94
N VAL A 786 -44.52 0.70 29.28
CA VAL A 786 -43.89 1.06 27.97
C VAL A 786 -44.96 1.18 26.89
N PHE A 787 -45.91 0.24 26.79
CA PHE A 787 -47.02 0.34 25.81
C PHE A 787 -47.93 1.52 26.09
N ALA A 788 -48.12 1.90 27.35
CA ALA A 788 -48.86 3.13 27.72
C ALA A 788 -48.10 4.37 27.15
N ALA A 789 -46.80 4.44 27.36
CA ALA A 789 -46.01 5.55 26.84
C ALA A 789 -45.99 5.60 25.29
N LEU A 790 -45.88 4.44 24.63
CA LEU A 790 -45.97 4.34 23.16
C LEU A 790 -47.35 4.79 22.64
N ARG A 791 -48.41 4.51 23.38
CA ARG A 791 -49.77 4.94 23.05
C ARG A 791 -49.98 6.44 23.26
N ASP A 792 -49.41 7.00 24.33
CA ASP A 792 -49.51 8.42 24.65
C ASP A 792 -48.86 9.28 23.56
N ARG A 793 -47.72 8.83 23.05
CA ARG A 793 -47.01 9.56 22.00
C ARG A 793 -47.49 9.19 20.59
N ALA A 794 -47.62 7.93 20.25
CA ALA A 794 -48.10 7.32 19.00
C ALA A 794 -47.92 8.12 17.71
N ASP A 795 -46.76 8.78 17.53
CA ASP A 795 -46.39 9.52 16.32
C ASP A 795 -45.82 8.59 15.21
N GLY A 796 -45.52 9.16 14.06
CA GLY A 796 -44.98 8.40 12.92
C GLY A 796 -43.66 7.68 13.21
N GLU A 797 -42.85 8.17 14.16
CA GLU A 797 -41.63 7.51 14.62
C GLU A 797 -41.95 6.24 15.38
N VAL A 798 -42.92 6.32 16.32
CA VAL A 798 -43.40 5.18 17.12
C VAL A 798 -44.00 4.10 16.22
N LEU A 799 -44.89 4.49 15.28
CA LEU A 799 -45.52 3.54 14.37
C LEU A 799 -44.52 2.77 13.55
N ARG A 800 -43.51 3.44 13.03
CA ARG A 800 -42.42 2.81 12.26
C ARG A 800 -41.57 1.88 13.14
N ALA A 801 -41.24 2.30 14.36
CA ALA A 801 -40.44 1.51 15.29
C ALA A 801 -41.13 0.21 15.69
N LEU A 802 -42.45 0.24 15.94
CA LEU A 802 -43.25 -0.92 16.31
C LEU A 802 -43.18 -2.07 15.32
N ALA A 803 -42.87 -1.79 14.05
CA ALA A 803 -42.69 -2.82 13.04
C ALA A 803 -41.51 -3.78 13.33
N ALA A 804 -40.55 -3.42 14.18
CA ALA A 804 -39.43 -4.27 14.57
C ALA A 804 -39.78 -5.39 15.56
N LEU A 805 -40.97 -5.36 16.19
CA LEU A 805 -41.37 -6.32 17.21
C LEU A 805 -41.78 -7.68 16.62
N ASN A 806 -40.91 -8.70 16.76
CA ASN A 806 -41.10 -10.03 16.19
C ASN A 806 -41.69 -11.05 17.15
N THR A 807 -41.66 -10.80 18.48
CA THR A 807 -42.25 -11.67 19.46
C THR A 807 -43.79 -11.70 19.31
N PRO A 808 -44.45 -12.86 19.14
CA PRO A 808 -45.87 -12.93 18.78
C PRO A 808 -46.79 -12.13 19.71
N GLY A 809 -46.51 -12.10 21.02
CA GLY A 809 -47.28 -11.33 22.00
C GLY A 809 -47.12 -9.81 21.80
N LEU A 810 -45.89 -9.34 21.64
CA LEU A 810 -45.56 -7.93 21.41
C LEU A 810 -46.05 -7.45 20.04
N ALA A 811 -45.90 -8.29 19.01
CA ALA A 811 -46.39 -7.99 17.67
C ALA A 811 -47.91 -7.81 17.62
N ARG A 812 -48.66 -8.59 18.43
CA ARG A 812 -50.11 -8.43 18.58
C ARG A 812 -50.44 -7.09 19.24
N ARG A 813 -49.79 -6.77 20.37
CA ARG A 813 -49.97 -5.49 21.07
C ARG A 813 -49.63 -4.29 20.19
N ALA A 814 -48.57 -4.41 19.39
CA ALA A 814 -48.19 -3.39 18.40
C ALA A 814 -49.29 -3.18 17.35
N ALA A 815 -49.83 -4.28 16.80
CA ALA A 815 -50.94 -4.22 15.86
C ALA A 815 -52.21 -3.58 16.47
N ASP A 816 -52.54 -3.92 17.71
CA ASP A 816 -53.65 -3.31 18.44
C ASP A 816 -53.45 -1.81 18.65
N LEU A 817 -52.23 -1.37 19.01
CA LEU A 817 -51.89 0.05 19.16
C LEU A 817 -52.04 0.80 17.82
N VAL A 818 -51.52 0.25 16.72
CA VAL A 818 -51.66 0.85 15.37
C VAL A 818 -53.14 1.00 15.03
N ARG A 819 -53.97 -0.03 15.27
CA ARG A 819 -55.40 0.01 15.02
C ARG A 819 -56.07 1.10 15.83
N GLU A 820 -55.83 1.15 17.17
CA GLU A 820 -56.38 2.16 18.07
C GLU A 820 -55.97 3.58 17.68
N HIS A 821 -54.74 3.75 17.25
CA HIS A 821 -54.24 5.05 16.79
C HIS A 821 -54.95 5.50 15.53
N LEU A 822 -55.03 4.66 14.48
CA LEU A 822 -55.75 4.98 13.26
C LEU A 822 -57.23 5.29 13.45
N ALA A 823 -57.90 4.65 14.44
CA ALA A 823 -59.26 4.98 14.79
C ALA A 823 -59.43 6.41 15.32
N ARG A 824 -58.40 6.96 16.00
CA ARG A 824 -58.36 8.34 16.52
C ARG A 824 -57.80 9.34 15.50
N SER A 825 -56.82 8.95 14.75
CA SER A 825 -56.04 9.82 13.85
C SER A 825 -55.87 9.19 12.44
N PRO A 826 -56.94 9.18 11.63
CA PRO A 826 -56.87 8.60 10.28
C PRO A 826 -55.85 9.30 9.36
N GLY A 827 -55.45 10.56 9.66
CA GLY A 827 -54.47 11.30 8.91
C GLY A 827 -53.07 10.70 8.94
N ASP A 828 -52.77 9.85 9.96
CA ASP A 828 -51.46 9.16 10.09
C ASP A 828 -51.43 7.83 9.31
N ALA A 829 -52.39 7.61 8.41
CA ALA A 829 -52.44 6.46 7.51
C ALA A 829 -51.13 6.14 6.79
N PRO A 830 -50.33 7.10 6.26
CA PRO A 830 -49.07 6.81 5.61
C PRO A 830 -48.04 6.14 6.55
N HIS A 831 -48.01 6.51 7.83
CA HIS A 831 -47.13 5.91 8.83
C HIS A 831 -47.56 4.48 9.21
N ALA A 832 -48.83 4.23 9.29
CA ALA A 832 -49.37 2.89 9.51
C ALA A 832 -49.17 2.00 8.27
N ALA A 833 -49.29 2.55 7.07
CA ALA A 833 -48.98 1.85 5.83
C ALA A 833 -47.49 1.44 5.79
N ALA A 834 -46.59 2.32 6.19
CA ALA A 834 -45.16 2.02 6.31
C ALA A 834 -44.89 0.93 7.40
N PHE A 835 -45.64 0.90 8.52
CA PHE A 835 -45.59 -0.19 9.46
C PHE A 835 -45.99 -1.53 8.83
N VAL A 836 -47.09 -1.54 8.07
CA VAL A 836 -47.60 -2.75 7.39
C VAL A 836 -46.61 -3.24 6.36
N ASP A 837 -46.05 -2.35 5.54
CA ASP A 837 -45.04 -2.66 4.54
C ASP A 837 -43.83 -3.32 5.16
N ARG A 838 -43.22 -2.68 6.16
CA ARG A 838 -42.04 -3.19 6.87
C ARG A 838 -42.29 -4.54 7.55
N ARG A 839 -43.54 -4.76 8.05
CA ARG A 839 -43.91 -6.05 8.61
C ARG A 839 -44.10 -7.13 7.57
N LEU A 840 -44.65 -6.82 6.40
CA LEU A 840 -44.78 -7.74 5.27
C LEU A 840 -43.40 -8.27 4.82
N GLU A 841 -42.39 -7.41 4.78
CA GLU A 841 -41.02 -7.78 4.41
C GLU A 841 -40.34 -8.75 5.37
N GLN A 842 -40.85 -8.93 6.59
CA GLN A 842 -40.36 -9.93 7.56
C GLN A 842 -40.86 -11.36 7.25
N GLY A 843 -41.70 -11.51 6.26
CA GLY A 843 -42.19 -12.80 5.77
C GLY A 843 -43.15 -13.54 6.69
N PRO A 844 -43.19 -14.90 6.68
CA PRO A 844 -44.21 -15.70 7.36
C PRO A 844 -44.29 -15.51 8.87
N ALA A 845 -43.17 -15.14 9.52
CA ALA A 845 -43.08 -14.92 10.96
C ALA A 845 -44.02 -13.77 11.45
N ALA A 846 -44.25 -12.78 10.60
CA ALA A 846 -45.14 -11.65 10.89
C ALA A 846 -46.64 -11.94 10.67
N GLY A 847 -46.96 -13.04 9.97
CA GLY A 847 -48.23 -13.28 9.32
C GLY A 847 -49.51 -13.18 10.17
N PRO A 848 -49.67 -13.89 11.30
CA PRO A 848 -51.03 -14.00 11.94
C PRO A 848 -51.53 -12.68 12.53
N ALA A 849 -50.70 -11.89 13.19
CA ALA A 849 -51.07 -10.62 13.78
C ALA A 849 -51.31 -9.55 12.71
N LEU A 850 -50.38 -9.47 11.72
CA LEU A 850 -50.47 -8.52 10.62
C LEU A 850 -51.67 -8.79 9.71
N ARG A 851 -51.94 -10.07 9.39
CA ARG A 851 -53.11 -10.47 8.59
C ARG A 851 -54.40 -10.02 9.24
N ARG A 852 -54.55 -10.25 10.54
CA ARG A 852 -55.73 -9.82 11.30
C ARG A 852 -55.89 -8.30 11.25
N LEU A 853 -54.81 -7.55 11.53
CA LEU A 853 -54.82 -6.09 11.49
C LEU A 853 -55.24 -5.56 10.12
N VAL A 854 -54.62 -6.02 9.06
CA VAL A 854 -54.91 -5.52 7.71
C VAL A 854 -56.33 -5.86 7.26
N LEU A 855 -56.80 -7.08 7.53
CA LEU A 855 -58.17 -7.48 7.21
C LEU A 855 -59.22 -6.65 7.98
N ASP A 856 -58.95 -6.35 9.24
CA ASP A 856 -59.81 -5.49 10.04
C ASP A 856 -59.87 -4.06 9.51
N LEU A 857 -58.68 -3.46 9.22
CA LEU A 857 -58.58 -2.12 8.65
C LEU A 857 -59.22 -2.00 7.25
N LEU A 858 -59.07 -3.00 6.41
CA LEU A 858 -59.67 -3.00 5.07
C LEU A 858 -61.21 -3.02 5.13
N ARG A 859 -61.78 -3.58 6.23
CA ARG A 859 -63.24 -3.65 6.41
C ARG A 859 -63.84 -2.47 7.14
N THR A 860 -63.09 -1.90 8.09
CA THR A 860 -63.66 -0.95 9.06
C THR A 860 -63.12 0.46 8.98
N ALA A 861 -61.93 0.63 8.40
CA ALA A 861 -61.24 1.94 8.37
C ALA A 861 -61.77 2.89 7.27
N PRO A 862 -61.64 4.21 7.46
CA PRO A 862 -61.98 5.22 6.43
C PRO A 862 -61.23 5.00 5.11
N ALA A 863 -61.80 5.49 4.01
CA ALA A 863 -61.25 5.34 2.67
C ALA A 863 -59.76 5.79 2.55
N VAL A 864 -59.38 6.86 3.24
CA VAL A 864 -57.99 7.37 3.26
C VAL A 864 -57.01 6.29 3.80
N VAL A 865 -57.38 5.61 4.90
CA VAL A 865 -56.53 4.53 5.47
C VAL A 865 -56.48 3.34 4.52
N ARG A 866 -57.64 2.96 3.97
CA ARG A 866 -57.73 1.83 3.01
C ARG A 866 -56.93 2.10 1.72
N ALA A 867 -56.89 3.37 1.26
CA ALA A 867 -56.12 3.76 0.10
C ALA A 867 -54.61 3.62 0.31
N GLU A 868 -54.08 4.07 1.43
CA GLU A 868 -52.69 3.89 1.80
C GLU A 868 -52.32 2.39 1.96
N LEU A 869 -53.17 1.59 2.56
CA LEU A 869 -52.94 0.14 2.62
C LEU A 869 -53.02 -0.51 1.24
N ALA A 870 -53.93 -0.05 0.38
CA ALA A 870 -54.01 -0.51 -0.99
C ALA A 870 -52.73 -0.21 -1.79
N ALA A 871 -52.14 0.97 -1.59
CA ALA A 871 -50.88 1.32 -2.21
C ALA A 871 -49.73 0.35 -1.76
N VAL A 872 -49.67 0.02 -0.45
CA VAL A 872 -48.70 -0.96 0.05
C VAL A 872 -48.96 -2.34 -0.56
N LEU A 873 -50.19 -2.82 -0.59
CA LEU A 873 -50.52 -4.14 -1.15
C LEU A 873 -50.33 -4.24 -2.67
N GLY A 874 -50.46 -3.11 -3.37
CA GLY A 874 -50.19 -2.98 -4.81
C GLY A 874 -48.70 -2.88 -5.15
N ALA A 875 -47.84 -2.54 -4.20
CA ALA A 875 -46.39 -2.45 -4.40
C ALA A 875 -45.74 -3.84 -4.62
N PRO A 876 -44.57 -3.95 -5.35
CA PRO A 876 -43.96 -5.24 -5.62
C PRO A 876 -43.49 -5.98 -4.38
N GLY A 877 -42.88 -5.28 -3.42
CA GLY A 877 -42.28 -5.86 -2.23
C GLY A 877 -41.08 -6.79 -2.50
N GLY A 878 -40.48 -7.32 -1.44
CA GLY A 878 -39.46 -8.37 -1.49
C GLY A 878 -40.06 -9.78 -1.50
N GLU A 879 -39.27 -10.77 -1.90
CA GLU A 879 -39.67 -12.19 -1.97
C GLU A 879 -40.34 -12.71 -0.71
N PRO A 880 -39.87 -12.41 0.53
CA PRO A 880 -40.52 -12.89 1.75
C PRO A 880 -41.97 -12.41 1.92
N SER A 881 -42.33 -11.26 1.33
CA SER A 881 -43.67 -10.65 1.44
C SER A 881 -44.66 -11.17 0.41
N TYR A 882 -44.24 -11.83 -0.67
CA TYR A 882 -45.09 -12.14 -1.83
C TYR A 882 -46.37 -12.91 -1.49
N ALA A 883 -46.25 -13.95 -0.65
CA ALA A 883 -47.41 -14.81 -0.32
C ALA A 883 -48.49 -14.03 0.42
N LEU A 884 -48.11 -13.35 1.50
CA LEU A 884 -49.07 -12.64 2.36
C LEU A 884 -49.58 -11.37 1.65
N ARG A 885 -48.73 -10.63 0.95
CA ARG A 885 -49.10 -9.46 0.16
C ARG A 885 -50.13 -9.85 -0.92
N GLY A 886 -49.88 -10.95 -1.62
CA GLY A 886 -50.80 -11.47 -2.64
C GLY A 886 -52.15 -11.94 -2.08
N GLU A 887 -52.16 -12.56 -0.89
CA GLU A 887 -53.35 -12.96 -0.21
C GLU A 887 -54.23 -11.75 0.18
N LEU A 888 -53.60 -10.74 0.82
CA LEU A 888 -54.28 -9.53 1.27
C LEU A 888 -54.78 -8.68 0.11
N ALA A 889 -53.95 -8.51 -0.94
CA ALA A 889 -54.39 -7.87 -2.19
C ALA A 889 -55.58 -8.61 -2.83
N GLY A 890 -55.60 -9.94 -2.72
CA GLY A 890 -56.74 -10.76 -3.17
C GLY A 890 -58.03 -10.47 -2.42
N VAL A 891 -57.96 -10.21 -1.09
CA VAL A 891 -59.11 -9.82 -0.30
C VAL A 891 -59.60 -8.43 -0.66
N LEU A 892 -58.66 -7.46 -0.73
CA LEU A 892 -58.96 -6.08 -1.17
C LEU A 892 -59.69 -6.08 -2.49
N LEU A 893 -59.20 -6.75 -3.52
CA LEU A 893 -59.79 -6.79 -4.86
C LEU A 893 -61.12 -7.55 -4.94
N ARG A 894 -61.54 -8.27 -3.89
CA ARG A 894 -62.84 -8.89 -3.79
C ARG A 894 -63.87 -8.00 -3.10
N GLU A 895 -63.44 -7.33 -2.00
CA GLU A 895 -64.32 -6.66 -1.07
C GLU A 895 -64.41 -5.14 -1.27
N GLU A 896 -63.41 -4.50 -1.81
CA GLU A 896 -63.35 -3.05 -1.97
C GLU A 896 -64.23 -2.54 -3.10
N ARG A 897 -64.95 -1.43 -2.84
CA ARG A 897 -65.82 -0.77 -3.79
C ARG A 897 -65.52 0.72 -4.02
N ASP A 898 -64.71 1.28 -3.19
CA ASP A 898 -64.35 2.69 -3.28
C ASP A 898 -63.38 2.93 -4.41
N PRO A 899 -63.72 3.78 -5.42
CA PRO A 899 -62.88 4.05 -6.58
C PRO A 899 -61.53 4.70 -6.20
N GLN A 900 -61.47 5.47 -5.11
CA GLN A 900 -60.25 6.11 -4.65
C GLN A 900 -59.25 5.10 -4.10
N VAL A 901 -59.74 4.10 -3.36
CA VAL A 901 -58.91 3.01 -2.83
C VAL A 901 -58.39 2.12 -3.93
N LEU A 902 -59.21 1.81 -4.93
CA LEU A 902 -58.81 1.01 -6.08
C LEU A 902 -57.88 1.78 -7.03
N ASP A 903 -58.01 3.11 -7.11
CA ASP A 903 -57.05 3.99 -7.82
C ASP A 903 -55.68 4.00 -7.19
N ALA A 904 -55.58 4.13 -5.87
CA ALA A 904 -54.34 4.03 -5.12
C ALA A 904 -53.64 2.67 -5.36
N PHE A 905 -54.39 1.57 -5.32
CA PHE A 905 -53.87 0.24 -5.67
C PHE A 905 -53.35 0.16 -7.10
N LEU A 906 -54.07 0.68 -8.07
CA LEU A 906 -53.73 0.71 -9.47
C LEU A 906 -52.44 1.51 -9.67
N GLY A 907 -52.30 2.68 -9.03
CA GLY A 907 -51.11 3.49 -9.04
C GLY A 907 -49.87 2.74 -8.56
N ALA A 908 -49.98 2.00 -7.44
CA ALA A 908 -48.86 1.18 -6.90
C ALA A 908 -48.54 -0.02 -7.81
N VAL A 909 -49.55 -0.65 -8.44
CA VAL A 909 -49.32 -1.74 -9.39
C VAL A 909 -48.55 -1.22 -10.61
N ALA A 910 -48.91 -0.04 -11.11
CA ALA A 910 -48.21 0.59 -12.24
C ALA A 910 -46.78 0.97 -11.87
N ALA A 911 -46.55 1.59 -10.69
CA ALA A 911 -45.22 1.95 -10.19
C ALA A 911 -44.30 0.73 -10.07
N GLY A 912 -44.85 -0.42 -9.68
CA GLY A 912 -44.11 -1.67 -9.54
C GLY A 912 -43.95 -2.50 -10.82
N ALA A 913 -44.44 -2.02 -11.98
CA ALA A 913 -44.49 -2.81 -13.22
C ALA A 913 -43.14 -3.28 -13.73
N ALA A 914 -42.06 -2.48 -13.55
CA ALA A 914 -40.71 -2.85 -13.95
C ALA A 914 -40.05 -3.90 -13.02
N ALA A 915 -40.46 -3.95 -11.75
CA ALA A 915 -39.88 -4.82 -10.72
C ALA A 915 -40.65 -6.13 -10.52
N ARG A 916 -41.75 -6.32 -11.23
CA ARG A 916 -42.65 -7.49 -11.07
C ARG A 916 -42.76 -8.25 -12.39
N PRO A 917 -42.94 -9.61 -12.38
CA PRO A 917 -43.26 -10.40 -13.57
C PRO A 917 -44.47 -9.84 -14.30
N GLU A 918 -44.40 -9.75 -15.64
CA GLU A 918 -45.44 -9.16 -16.46
C GLU A 918 -46.83 -9.81 -16.29
N ASP A 919 -46.86 -11.15 -16.22
CA ASP A 919 -48.11 -11.88 -16.05
C ASP A 919 -48.78 -11.52 -14.73
N ARG A 920 -47.98 -11.32 -13.67
CA ARG A 920 -48.49 -10.94 -12.36
C ARG A 920 -49.05 -9.51 -12.37
N THR A 921 -48.38 -8.59 -13.01
CA THR A 921 -48.83 -7.20 -13.14
C THR A 921 -50.10 -7.14 -13.96
N ARG A 922 -50.18 -7.88 -15.07
CA ARG A 922 -51.36 -8.02 -15.91
C ARG A 922 -52.56 -8.55 -15.16
N GLU A 923 -52.36 -9.60 -14.34
CA GLU A 923 -53.43 -10.18 -13.53
C GLU A 923 -53.99 -9.18 -12.49
N LEU A 924 -53.10 -8.44 -11.80
CA LEU A 924 -53.52 -7.40 -10.87
C LEU A 924 -54.26 -6.27 -11.57
N LEU A 925 -53.77 -5.79 -12.72
CA LEU A 925 -54.45 -4.77 -13.55
C LEU A 925 -55.83 -5.23 -13.95
N ARG A 926 -56.00 -6.43 -14.47
CA ARG A 926 -57.23 -7.05 -14.89
C ARG A 926 -58.24 -7.16 -13.73
N ARG A 927 -57.79 -7.61 -12.54
CA ARG A 927 -58.67 -7.74 -11.36
C ARG A 927 -59.12 -6.37 -10.85
N THR A 928 -58.19 -5.38 -10.84
CA THR A 928 -58.52 -4.01 -10.45
C THR A 928 -59.52 -3.38 -11.38
N GLY A 929 -59.34 -3.55 -12.73
CA GLY A 929 -60.28 -3.07 -13.72
C GLY A 929 -61.66 -3.66 -13.57
N ARG A 930 -61.78 -4.98 -13.38
CA ARG A 930 -63.08 -5.66 -13.12
C ARG A 930 -63.78 -5.16 -11.89
N GLN A 931 -63.00 -4.84 -10.84
CA GLN A 931 -63.57 -4.32 -9.60
C GLN A 931 -64.04 -2.87 -9.75
N LEU A 932 -63.25 -2.02 -10.44
CA LEU A 932 -63.65 -0.65 -10.75
C LEU A 932 -64.90 -0.60 -11.66
N LEU A 933 -65.05 -1.53 -12.61
CA LEU A 933 -66.24 -1.60 -13.45
C LEU A 933 -67.56 -1.84 -12.66
N ARG A 934 -67.47 -2.39 -11.46
CA ARG A 934 -68.61 -2.62 -10.55
C ARG A 934 -68.85 -1.43 -9.62
N ALA A 935 -67.96 -0.47 -9.56
CA ALA A 935 -68.07 0.71 -8.67
C ALA A 935 -68.73 1.87 -9.41
N PRO A 936 -69.55 2.70 -8.74
CA PRO A 936 -70.13 3.90 -9.36
C PRO A 936 -69.04 4.85 -9.84
N GLY A 937 -69.07 5.27 -11.10
CA GLY A 937 -68.07 6.11 -11.73
C GLY A 937 -66.71 5.42 -12.03
N GLY A 938 -66.57 4.16 -11.60
CA GLY A 938 -65.32 3.39 -11.66
C GLY A 938 -64.78 3.16 -13.09
N PRO A 939 -65.60 2.90 -14.11
CA PRO A 939 -65.09 2.79 -15.51
C PRO A 939 -64.34 4.00 -15.97
N ALA A 940 -64.87 5.19 -15.72
CA ALA A 940 -64.20 6.46 -16.12
C ALA A 940 -62.90 6.70 -15.32
N VAL A 941 -62.85 6.32 -14.06
CA VAL A 941 -61.65 6.35 -13.25
C VAL A 941 -60.60 5.40 -13.80
N PHE A 942 -60.97 4.16 -14.10
CA PHE A 942 -60.02 3.16 -14.63
C PHE A 942 -59.39 3.56 -15.96
N GLU A 943 -60.20 4.04 -16.92
CA GLU A 943 -59.75 4.48 -18.21
C GLU A 943 -58.80 5.67 -18.10
N ARG A 944 -59.21 6.72 -17.39
CA ARG A 944 -58.37 7.92 -17.20
C ARG A 944 -57.05 7.58 -16.53
N ARG A 945 -57.11 6.86 -15.42
CA ARG A 945 -55.90 6.54 -14.67
C ARG A 945 -54.99 5.59 -15.43
N THR A 946 -55.49 4.63 -16.15
CA THR A 946 -54.63 3.75 -16.96
C THR A 946 -53.87 4.55 -18.03
N VAL A 947 -54.50 5.52 -18.67
CA VAL A 947 -53.83 6.42 -19.61
C VAL A 947 -52.82 7.34 -18.92
N GLU A 948 -53.15 7.95 -17.78
CA GLU A 948 -52.25 8.80 -16.99
C GLU A 948 -51.00 8.03 -16.53
N LEU A 949 -51.20 6.84 -15.98
CA LEU A 949 -50.13 5.98 -15.51
C LEU A 949 -49.25 5.44 -16.66
N ALA A 950 -49.82 5.14 -17.81
CA ALA A 950 -49.09 4.74 -19.00
C ALA A 950 -48.19 5.86 -19.53
N ARG A 951 -48.62 7.13 -19.37
CA ARG A 951 -47.79 8.31 -19.70
C ARG A 951 -46.68 8.52 -18.68
N ALA A 952 -46.99 8.40 -17.40
CA ALA A 952 -46.04 8.66 -16.31
C ALA A 952 -44.99 7.54 -16.15
N GLN A 953 -45.33 6.31 -16.58
CA GLN A 953 -44.52 5.12 -16.31
C GLN A 953 -44.35 4.28 -17.60
N PRO A 954 -43.30 4.48 -18.38
CA PRO A 954 -43.07 3.83 -19.65
C PRO A 954 -43.14 2.28 -19.62
N ALA A 955 -42.55 1.66 -18.56
CA ALA A 955 -42.63 0.20 -18.38
C ALA A 955 -44.08 -0.31 -18.30
N PHE A 956 -44.92 0.39 -17.53
CA PHE A 956 -46.34 0.07 -17.42
C PHE A 956 -47.06 0.31 -18.76
N GLY A 957 -46.80 1.43 -19.41
CA GLY A 957 -47.36 1.75 -20.72
C GLY A 957 -47.09 0.67 -21.79
N THR A 958 -45.81 0.23 -21.85
CA THR A 958 -45.40 -0.86 -22.76
C THR A 958 -46.10 -2.18 -22.43
N LEU A 959 -46.22 -2.50 -21.12
CA LEU A 959 -46.91 -3.70 -20.65
C LEU A 959 -48.41 -3.67 -21.07
N VAL A 960 -49.11 -2.55 -20.85
CA VAL A 960 -50.52 -2.42 -21.20
C VAL A 960 -50.72 -2.46 -22.73
N ALA A 961 -49.85 -1.80 -23.52
CA ALA A 961 -49.90 -1.89 -24.96
C ALA A 961 -49.73 -3.32 -25.50
N ARG A 962 -48.80 -4.08 -24.90
CA ARG A 962 -48.61 -5.51 -25.20
C ARG A 962 -49.83 -6.35 -24.83
N TRP A 963 -50.40 -6.09 -23.67
CA TRP A 963 -51.65 -6.76 -23.25
C TRP A 963 -52.80 -6.50 -24.21
N LEU A 964 -52.98 -5.24 -24.65
CA LEU A 964 -53.97 -4.85 -25.68
C LEU A 964 -53.77 -5.62 -26.99
N ALA A 965 -52.56 -5.84 -27.42
CA ALA A 965 -52.22 -6.58 -28.64
C ALA A 965 -52.47 -8.10 -28.48
N GLN A 966 -52.11 -8.68 -27.34
CA GLN A 966 -52.19 -10.14 -27.09
C GLN A 966 -53.56 -10.65 -26.67
N ALA A 967 -54.35 -9.83 -25.95
CA ALA A 967 -55.68 -10.19 -25.41
C ALA A 967 -56.74 -9.15 -25.70
N ALA A 968 -56.88 -8.77 -26.99
CA ALA A 968 -57.75 -7.67 -27.45
C ALA A 968 -59.18 -7.75 -26.93
N THR A 969 -59.77 -8.94 -26.90
CA THR A 969 -61.16 -9.14 -26.47
C THR A 969 -61.30 -8.89 -24.97
N GLU A 970 -60.38 -9.35 -24.16
CA GLU A 970 -60.39 -9.14 -22.70
C GLU A 970 -60.12 -7.66 -22.36
N ALA A 971 -59.18 -7.05 -23.02
CA ALA A 971 -58.80 -5.66 -22.79
C ALA A 971 -59.95 -4.73 -23.25
N ALA A 972 -60.67 -5.06 -24.34
CA ALA A 972 -61.81 -4.32 -24.84
C ALA A 972 -63.02 -4.34 -23.86
N ALA A 973 -63.12 -5.37 -23.03
CA ALA A 973 -64.13 -5.43 -21.98
C ALA A 973 -63.85 -4.48 -20.79
N LEU A 974 -62.61 -4.00 -20.64
CA LEU A 974 -62.14 -3.18 -19.53
C LEU A 974 -61.80 -1.73 -19.91
N LEU A 975 -61.34 -1.51 -21.11
CA LEU A 975 -60.89 -0.18 -21.66
C LEU A 975 -61.67 0.17 -22.89
N GLY A 976 -62.23 1.36 -22.94
CA GLY A 976 -62.92 1.89 -24.09
C GLY A 976 -61.97 2.21 -25.24
N PRO A 977 -62.48 2.40 -26.49
CA PRO A 977 -61.69 2.52 -27.69
C PRO A 977 -60.69 3.71 -27.64
N GLY A 978 -61.10 4.84 -27.08
CA GLY A 978 -60.23 6.03 -26.98
C GLY A 978 -59.04 5.82 -26.04
N ALA A 979 -59.25 5.20 -24.90
CA ALA A 979 -58.18 4.87 -23.91
C ALA A 979 -57.21 3.85 -24.54
N ARG A 980 -57.71 2.82 -25.23
CA ARG A 980 -56.88 1.81 -25.92
C ARG A 980 -56.00 2.44 -26.98
N GLN A 981 -56.53 3.26 -27.87
CA GLN A 981 -55.79 3.94 -28.90
C GLN A 981 -54.69 4.85 -28.35
N THR A 982 -54.97 5.55 -27.25
CA THR A 982 -53.99 6.40 -26.56
C THR A 982 -52.83 5.58 -25.98
N VAL A 983 -53.14 4.47 -25.31
CA VAL A 983 -52.10 3.60 -24.70
C VAL A 983 -51.28 2.89 -25.76
N GLU A 984 -51.85 2.45 -26.85
CA GLU A 984 -51.12 1.86 -27.97
C GLU A 984 -50.18 2.86 -28.65
N THR A 985 -50.56 4.13 -28.74
CA THR A 985 -49.71 5.20 -29.26
C THR A 985 -48.54 5.48 -28.30
N LEU A 986 -48.80 5.54 -27.00
CA LEU A 986 -47.76 5.73 -25.98
C LEU A 986 -46.79 4.53 -25.92
N GLY A 987 -47.29 3.31 -26.08
CA GLY A 987 -46.46 2.10 -26.09
C GLY A 987 -45.53 2.01 -27.28
N ARG A 988 -45.99 2.48 -28.47
CA ARG A 988 -45.15 2.60 -29.66
C ARG A 988 -44.07 3.64 -29.51
N ALA A 989 -44.42 4.82 -29.04
CA ALA A 989 -43.44 5.88 -28.77
C ALA A 989 -42.37 5.48 -27.74
N ALA A 990 -42.72 4.65 -26.75
CA ALA A 990 -41.76 4.12 -25.78
C ALA A 990 -40.82 3.05 -26.36
N ALA A 991 -41.31 2.25 -27.31
CA ALA A 991 -40.51 1.22 -27.98
C ALA A 991 -39.48 1.82 -28.99
N ASP A 992 -39.80 3.00 -29.55
CA ASP A 992 -38.89 3.71 -30.46
C ASP A 992 -37.71 4.42 -29.72
N VAL A 993 -37.75 4.51 -28.41
CA VAL A 993 -36.75 5.20 -27.58
C VAL A 993 -35.83 4.20 -26.86
N THR A 994 -36.20 2.90 -26.76
CA THR A 994 -35.40 1.82 -26.21
C THR A 994 -34.65 1.03 -27.27
#